data_da4632470475dcfbf662461b0edcacfb
#
_entry.id   da4632470475dcfbf662461b0edcacfb
#
_cell.length_a   1.000
_cell.length_b   1.000
_cell.length_c   1.000
_cell.angle_alpha   90.00
_cell.angle_beta   90.00
_cell.angle_gamma   90.00
#
_symmetry.space_group_name_H-M   'P 1'
#
loop_
_entity.id
_entity.type
_entity.pdbx_description
1 polymer ?
#
loop_
_entity_poly.entity_id
_entity_poly.type
_entity_poly.pdbx_seq_one_letter_code
_entity_poly.pdbx_strand_id
1 'polypeptide(L)'
;MDTLPPLQRGKGIFVNLTLDGICRLHLSGGHAKILLRIYEEAARWGDKDRSAAPKKAGDAMEKRQKTSLTMCLVAIGIVYGDIGTSPLYVMKSILEGNGGITQINESFIVGALSLIIWTITLLTTIKYVLIAMKADNHGEGGIFSLYSLVRSCGKWLIVPAMLGGAALLADGVLTPAVTVTSAVEGLRSIAMMDRLLGGRQTGVIIITLCIIASLFAVQHAGTSRIGKAFGPVMLVWFLFLGATGAMNIFSMPQVLRAFNPAHAVELLVSPYNKLGFMILGSVFLAATGAEALYSDMGHVGRESIYISWPLVKICLILNYLGQGAWLLSSRGDAALASLESLNPFFLMLPGALRPVAVILSALAAVIASQALITGSYTLVSEAIRLDLMPHLKVQYPAETKGQIYIDTVNKILWVGCTFIVLLFRSSARMESAYGLAITVTMLMTTLLLFVYLSRVRGKKALAWGVLIVFGAIEAVFFLSSLSKFAHGGYVAVIMALLLLSIMIIWHRGTQLEQKYSVRLKLGDYTENLAALRGDNALPELTQNLVYIGSSDDMETIDRNTLYSILDKDPKRARAYWFLSVHVLDEPNAMNYQVETFGTDYIFRVKLNLGFKNDQRVNIYLRQIVRDLLESGELPPQERKYSIYGPSQVGSFKFLMLHRAVPLMSELSRTDEIILNCKYAVHRAAGSVIQWYGLDTSSVIVEQAPLVIPSAHENEKRIQRAK
;
A
#
# COMPACT_ATOMS: atom_id res chain seq x y z
N MET A 1 55.91 -4.29 22.40
CA MET A 1 55.63 -4.87 23.70
C MET A 1 54.13 -4.91 23.83
N ASP A 2 53.39 -5.91 23.83
CA ASP A 2 53.43 -7.35 23.68
C ASP A 2 51.99 -7.78 23.42
N THR A 3 51.79 -8.47 22.34
CA THR A 3 51.21 -9.79 22.16
C THR A 3 49.94 -10.13 22.97
N LEU A 4 48.81 -10.26 22.27
CA LEU A 4 47.73 -11.18 22.63
C LEU A 4 47.35 -12.02 21.39
N PRO A 5 47.11 -13.34 21.56
CA PRO A 5 47.05 -14.30 20.46
C PRO A 5 45.67 -14.35 19.75
N PRO A 6 45.58 -14.97 18.58
CA PRO A 6 44.34 -15.02 17.79
C PRO A 6 43.39 -16.09 18.28
N LEU A 7 42.15 -15.72 18.55
CA LEU A 7 41.05 -16.64 18.85
C LEU A 7 40.66 -17.44 17.59
N GLN A 8 40.68 -18.74 17.77
CA GLN A 8 40.35 -19.80 16.85
C GLN A 8 38.95 -19.61 16.22
N ARG A 9 38.87 -19.77 14.90
CA ARG A 9 37.63 -19.93 14.13
C ARG A 9 36.89 -21.20 14.59
N GLY A 10 35.77 -21.04 15.27
CA GLY A 10 34.80 -22.09 15.49
C GLY A 10 34.19 -22.53 14.15
N LYS A 11 34.31 -23.82 13.84
CA LYS A 11 33.66 -24.49 12.71
C LYS A 11 32.15 -24.45 12.91
N GLY A 12 31.44 -23.56 12.19
CA GLY A 12 30.01 -23.63 12.04
C GLY A 12 29.66 -24.87 11.21
N ILE A 13 28.85 -25.75 11.76
CA ILE A 13 28.27 -26.90 11.07
C ILE A 13 27.29 -26.33 10.05
N PHE A 14 27.66 -26.37 8.78
CA PHE A 14 26.77 -26.14 7.65
C PHE A 14 25.89 -27.38 7.48
N VAL A 15 24.63 -27.29 7.93
CA VAL A 15 23.61 -28.25 7.49
C VAL A 15 23.16 -27.79 6.10
N ASN A 16 23.71 -28.42 5.08
CA ASN A 16 23.21 -28.36 3.71
C ASN A 16 21.90 -29.20 3.66
N LEU A 17 20.78 -28.57 3.93
CA LEU A 17 19.47 -29.12 3.58
C LEU A 17 19.28 -28.95 2.07
N THR A 18 19.76 -29.91 1.29
CA THR A 18 19.41 -30.08 -0.11
C THR A 18 17.97 -30.52 -0.22
N LEU A 19 17.25 -30.02 -1.21
CA LEU A 19 15.84 -30.32 -1.53
C LEU A 19 15.53 -31.83 -1.65
N ASP A 20 16.54 -32.69 -1.80
CA ASP A 20 16.42 -34.16 -1.81
C ASP A 20 15.98 -34.79 -0.48
N GLY A 21 16.17 -34.10 0.64
CA GLY A 21 15.78 -34.61 1.96
C GLY A 21 14.27 -34.55 2.26
N ILE A 22 13.56 -33.63 1.61
CA ILE A 22 12.12 -33.42 1.82
C ILE A 22 11.27 -34.26 0.88
N CYS A 23 11.81 -34.74 -0.25
CA CYS A 23 11.10 -35.53 -1.25
C CYS A 23 10.97 -37.04 -0.94
N ARG A 24 11.51 -37.54 0.16
CA ARG A 24 11.39 -38.99 0.52
C ARG A 24 10.21 -39.34 1.40
N LEU A 25 9.30 -38.42 1.68
CA LEU A 25 8.01 -38.77 2.22
C LEU A 25 7.10 -39.29 1.08
N HIS A 26 6.85 -40.58 1.07
CA HIS A 26 6.04 -41.34 0.11
C HIS A 26 4.72 -40.64 -0.22
N LEU A 27 4.68 -39.87 -1.30
CA LEU A 27 3.46 -39.52 -2.02
C LEU A 27 3.47 -40.25 -3.37
N SER A 28 2.89 -41.44 -3.39
CA SER A 28 2.64 -42.21 -4.60
C SER A 28 1.46 -41.58 -5.35
N GLY A 29 1.74 -40.84 -6.41
CA GLY A 29 0.70 -40.34 -7.31
C GLY A 29 1.27 -39.39 -8.37
N GLY A 30 0.89 -39.61 -9.63
CA GLY A 30 1.37 -38.87 -10.80
C GLY A 30 1.27 -37.34 -10.72
N HIS A 31 0.49 -36.79 -9.79
CA HIS A 31 0.25 -35.37 -9.61
C HIS A 31 1.41 -34.62 -8.92
N ALA A 32 2.19 -35.29 -8.06
CA ALA A 32 3.39 -34.71 -7.47
C ALA A 32 4.46 -34.40 -8.52
N LYS A 33 4.57 -35.25 -9.55
CA LYS A 33 5.49 -35.06 -10.66
C LYS A 33 5.12 -33.87 -11.56
N ILE A 34 3.82 -33.58 -11.69
CA ILE A 34 3.34 -32.44 -12.49
C ILE A 34 3.65 -31.12 -11.76
N LEU A 35 3.41 -31.05 -10.45
CA LEU A 35 3.72 -29.88 -9.64
C LEU A 35 5.23 -29.63 -9.55
N LEU A 36 6.04 -30.70 -9.44
CA LEU A 36 7.51 -30.58 -9.46
C LEU A 36 8.03 -30.11 -10.83
N ARG A 37 7.45 -30.62 -11.93
CA ARG A 37 7.79 -30.16 -13.28
C ARG A 37 7.42 -28.69 -13.50
N ILE A 38 6.25 -28.26 -13.08
CA ILE A 38 5.82 -26.86 -13.17
C ILE A 38 6.75 -25.98 -12.34
N TYR A 39 7.17 -26.44 -11.16
CA TYR A 39 8.10 -25.72 -10.29
C TYR A 39 9.52 -25.68 -10.89
N GLU A 40 10.02 -26.79 -11.44
CA GLU A 40 11.32 -26.85 -12.12
C GLU A 40 11.35 -26.04 -13.42
N GLU A 41 10.29 -26.05 -14.21
CA GLU A 41 10.18 -25.22 -15.41
C GLU A 41 10.07 -23.74 -15.06
N ALA A 42 9.32 -23.37 -14.02
CA ALA A 42 9.26 -22.00 -13.53
C ALA A 42 10.61 -21.51 -12.99
N ALA A 43 11.38 -22.39 -12.32
CA ALA A 43 12.72 -22.08 -11.84
C ALA A 43 13.76 -21.96 -13.00
N ARG A 44 13.69 -22.82 -14.01
CA ARG A 44 14.53 -22.74 -15.22
C ARG A 44 14.23 -21.51 -16.08
N TRP A 45 13.00 -20.97 -16.02
CA TRP A 45 12.63 -19.73 -16.71
C TRP A 45 13.31 -18.49 -16.12
N GLY A 46 13.69 -18.53 -14.87
CA GLY A 46 14.43 -17.43 -14.21
C GLY A 46 15.87 -17.26 -14.69
N ASP A 47 16.49 -18.30 -15.22
CA ASP A 47 17.91 -18.30 -15.57
C ASP A 47 18.21 -17.97 -17.06
N LYS A 48 17.25 -18.18 -17.96
CA LYS A 48 17.46 -17.90 -19.41
C LYS A 48 17.32 -16.44 -19.82
N ASP A 49 16.68 -15.58 -19.03
CA ASP A 49 16.45 -14.16 -19.38
C ASP A 49 17.66 -13.25 -19.06
N ARG A 50 18.79 -13.80 -18.59
CA ARG A 50 19.99 -13.01 -18.23
C ARG A 50 20.91 -12.64 -19.40
N SER A 51 20.66 -13.13 -20.62
CA SER A 51 21.57 -12.94 -21.74
C SER A 51 21.21 -11.84 -22.74
N ALA A 52 20.10 -11.09 -22.55
CA ALA A 52 19.61 -10.12 -23.52
C ALA A 52 19.35 -8.72 -22.92
N ALA A 53 20.31 -8.17 -22.15
CA ALA A 53 20.29 -6.74 -21.81
C ALA A 53 21.57 -6.07 -22.34
N PRO A 54 21.50 -4.87 -22.94
CA PRO A 54 22.67 -4.20 -23.50
C PRO A 54 23.60 -3.76 -22.36
N LYS A 55 24.83 -4.24 -22.41
CA LYS A 55 25.96 -3.76 -21.60
C LYS A 55 26.28 -2.32 -22.00
N LYS A 56 25.87 -1.34 -21.18
CA LYS A 56 26.53 -0.04 -20.97
C LYS A 56 25.73 0.82 -19.99
N ALA A 57 26.14 0.79 -18.73
CA ALA A 57 26.20 1.91 -17.79
C ALA A 57 26.62 1.35 -16.43
N GLY A 58 27.77 1.80 -15.96
CA GLY A 58 28.26 1.87 -14.59
C GLY A 58 28.00 0.69 -13.65
N ASP A 59 29.03 -0.07 -13.33
CA ASP A 59 29.14 -0.96 -12.18
C ASP A 59 28.83 -0.22 -10.84
N ALA A 60 27.58 0.00 -10.55
CA ALA A 60 27.12 0.08 -9.19
C ALA A 60 26.76 -1.35 -8.80
N MET A 61 27.69 -2.01 -8.11
CA MET A 61 27.49 -3.32 -7.51
C MET A 61 26.17 -3.32 -6.75
N GLU A 62 25.13 -3.86 -7.37
CA GLU A 62 23.98 -4.41 -6.67
C GLU A 62 24.54 -5.52 -5.76
N LYS A 63 24.86 -5.17 -4.51
CA LYS A 63 25.16 -6.15 -3.47
C LYS A 63 23.93 -7.03 -3.39
N ARG A 64 23.94 -8.20 -4.05
CA ARG A 64 23.01 -9.30 -3.76
C ARG A 64 22.97 -9.42 -2.23
N GLN A 65 21.93 -8.94 -1.61
CA GLN A 65 21.66 -9.23 -0.22
C GLN A 65 21.55 -10.75 -0.13
N LYS A 66 22.60 -11.39 0.38
CA LYS A 66 22.55 -12.84 0.66
C LYS A 66 21.31 -13.05 1.52
N THR A 67 20.37 -13.85 1.04
CA THR A 67 19.13 -14.18 1.74
C THR A 67 19.55 -14.75 3.10
N SER A 68 19.40 -13.95 4.14
CA SER A 68 19.71 -14.34 5.51
C SER A 68 18.50 -15.03 6.09
N LEU A 69 18.71 -16.03 6.92
CA LEU A 69 17.63 -16.67 7.71
C LEU A 69 16.83 -15.63 8.50
N THR A 70 17.50 -14.55 8.91
CA THR A 70 16.88 -13.39 9.56
C THR A 70 15.86 -12.70 8.63
N MET A 71 16.16 -12.55 7.32
CA MET A 71 15.23 -11.93 6.38
C MET A 71 14.02 -12.83 6.09
N CYS A 72 14.18 -14.15 6.07
CA CYS A 72 13.05 -15.08 6.00
C CYS A 72 12.16 -14.98 7.23
N LEU A 73 12.74 -14.82 8.41
CA LEU A 73 11.99 -14.64 9.65
C LEU A 73 11.24 -13.30 9.67
N VAL A 74 11.86 -12.23 9.17
CA VAL A 74 11.21 -10.92 8.99
C VAL A 74 10.06 -11.03 7.97
N ALA A 75 10.25 -11.77 6.88
CA ALA A 75 9.19 -12.03 5.90
C ALA A 75 7.99 -12.75 6.53
N ILE A 76 8.24 -13.77 7.38
CA ILE A 76 7.18 -14.47 8.11
C ILE A 76 6.38 -13.50 8.99
N GLY A 77 7.03 -12.52 9.61
CA GLY A 77 6.40 -11.56 10.50
C GLY A 77 5.60 -10.47 9.79
N ILE A 78 6.05 -9.98 8.64
CA ILE A 78 5.44 -8.82 7.98
C ILE A 78 4.47 -9.25 6.88
N VAL A 79 4.87 -10.19 6.03
CA VAL A 79 4.16 -10.48 4.77
C VAL A 79 2.98 -11.42 4.94
N TYR A 80 3.06 -12.37 5.86
CA TYR A 80 2.05 -13.44 5.99
C TYR A 80 1.04 -13.22 7.12
N GLY A 81 0.98 -12.02 7.69
CA GLY A 81 0.07 -11.72 8.80
C GLY A 81 -1.39 -12.01 8.45
N ASP A 82 -1.89 -11.42 7.39
CA ASP A 82 -3.29 -11.51 6.97
C ASP A 82 -3.67 -12.93 6.55
N ILE A 83 -2.89 -13.57 5.68
CA ILE A 83 -3.15 -14.94 5.26
C ILE A 83 -3.03 -15.95 6.42
N GLY A 84 -2.20 -15.63 7.43
CA GLY A 84 -2.01 -16.44 8.63
C GLY A 84 -3.17 -16.39 9.61
N THR A 85 -4.02 -15.37 9.54
CA THR A 85 -5.21 -15.25 10.40
C THR A 85 -6.49 -15.76 9.76
N SER A 86 -6.49 -16.06 8.45
CA SER A 86 -7.62 -16.63 7.73
C SER A 86 -8.19 -17.92 8.35
N PRO A 87 -7.40 -18.84 8.95
CA PRO A 87 -7.95 -20.02 9.63
C PRO A 87 -8.90 -19.74 10.78
N LEU A 88 -8.87 -18.51 11.36
CA LEU A 88 -9.76 -18.12 12.44
C LEU A 88 -11.23 -17.98 12.04
N TYR A 89 -11.50 -17.73 10.73
CA TYR A 89 -12.84 -17.39 10.27
C TYR A 89 -13.31 -18.12 9.02
N VAL A 90 -12.42 -18.65 8.16
CA VAL A 90 -12.82 -19.24 6.87
C VAL A 90 -13.73 -20.44 7.03
N MET A 91 -13.35 -21.43 7.83
CA MET A 91 -14.19 -22.62 8.05
C MET A 91 -15.49 -22.29 8.77
N LYS A 92 -15.47 -21.33 9.70
CA LYS A 92 -16.68 -20.77 10.33
C LYS A 92 -17.63 -20.18 9.28
N SER A 93 -17.12 -19.33 8.39
CA SER A 93 -17.90 -18.70 7.32
C SER A 93 -18.52 -19.72 6.35
N ILE A 94 -17.80 -20.79 6.01
CA ILE A 94 -18.29 -21.88 5.16
C ILE A 94 -19.43 -22.65 5.85
N LEU A 95 -19.28 -22.94 7.14
CA LEU A 95 -20.28 -23.67 7.92
C LEU A 95 -21.56 -22.84 8.11
N GLU A 96 -21.43 -21.60 8.57
CA GLU A 96 -22.58 -20.71 8.79
C GLU A 96 -23.35 -20.48 7.49
N GLY A 97 -22.63 -20.32 6.37
CA GLY A 97 -23.26 -20.17 5.05
C GLY A 97 -24.05 -21.40 4.62
N ASN A 98 -23.63 -22.62 4.97
CA ASN A 98 -24.35 -23.85 4.61
C ASN A 98 -25.43 -24.29 5.60
N GLY A 99 -25.72 -23.50 6.64
CA GLY A 99 -26.75 -23.81 7.64
C GLY A 99 -26.24 -24.54 8.90
N GLY A 100 -24.95 -24.42 9.20
CA GLY A 100 -24.33 -24.91 10.43
C GLY A 100 -23.95 -26.40 10.41
N ILE A 101 -23.52 -26.93 11.58
CA ILE A 101 -22.93 -28.26 11.71
C ILE A 101 -23.92 -29.39 11.41
N THR A 102 -25.23 -29.18 11.55
CA THR A 102 -26.25 -30.17 11.31
C THR A 102 -26.44 -30.54 9.83
N GLN A 103 -25.98 -29.67 8.94
CA GLN A 103 -26.19 -29.81 7.49
C GLN A 103 -24.93 -30.31 6.74
N ILE A 104 -23.87 -30.65 7.48
CA ILE A 104 -22.60 -31.10 6.88
C ILE A 104 -22.53 -32.62 6.78
N ASN A 105 -21.92 -33.09 5.69
CA ASN A 105 -21.54 -34.47 5.49
C ASN A 105 -20.05 -34.58 5.11
N GLU A 106 -19.53 -35.81 4.98
CA GLU A 106 -18.13 -36.04 4.63
C GLU A 106 -17.78 -35.40 3.28
N SER A 107 -18.60 -35.59 2.25
CA SER A 107 -18.36 -35.03 0.91
C SER A 107 -18.32 -33.50 0.94
N PHE A 108 -19.17 -32.86 1.74
CA PHE A 108 -19.16 -31.41 1.90
C PHE A 108 -17.86 -30.90 2.50
N ILE A 109 -17.41 -31.50 3.62
CA ILE A 109 -16.17 -31.09 4.30
C ILE A 109 -14.95 -31.33 3.41
N VAL A 110 -14.81 -32.52 2.81
CA VAL A 110 -13.71 -32.87 1.92
C VAL A 110 -13.69 -31.94 0.69
N GLY A 111 -14.85 -31.65 0.12
CA GLY A 111 -14.97 -30.70 -1.00
C GLY A 111 -14.61 -29.25 -0.62
N ALA A 112 -15.07 -28.79 0.54
CA ALA A 112 -14.72 -27.44 1.04
C ALA A 112 -13.21 -27.29 1.31
N LEU A 113 -12.59 -28.29 1.94
CA LEU A 113 -11.15 -28.34 2.14
C LEU A 113 -10.40 -28.37 0.81
N SER A 114 -10.88 -29.14 -0.17
CA SER A 114 -10.31 -29.18 -1.52
C SER A 114 -10.36 -27.79 -2.18
N LEU A 115 -11.49 -27.10 -2.11
CA LEU A 115 -11.63 -25.73 -2.61
C LEU A 115 -10.62 -24.78 -1.94
N ILE A 116 -10.45 -24.84 -0.62
CA ILE A 116 -9.48 -24.01 0.13
C ILE A 116 -8.05 -24.30 -0.34
N ILE A 117 -7.64 -25.57 -0.39
CA ILE A 117 -6.28 -25.99 -0.78
C ILE A 117 -5.95 -25.49 -2.19
N TRP A 118 -6.88 -25.68 -3.13
CA TRP A 118 -6.65 -25.28 -4.52
C TRP A 118 -6.75 -23.78 -4.73
N THR A 119 -7.57 -23.06 -3.97
CA THR A 119 -7.61 -21.60 -3.97
C THR A 119 -6.27 -21.02 -3.53
N ILE A 120 -5.71 -21.44 -2.39
CA ILE A 120 -4.38 -21.01 -1.91
C ILE A 120 -3.31 -21.41 -2.93
N THR A 121 -3.42 -22.59 -3.57
CA THR A 121 -2.44 -23.05 -4.54
C THR A 121 -2.50 -22.24 -5.83
N LEU A 122 -3.66 -22.03 -6.42
CA LEU A 122 -3.81 -21.33 -7.69
C LEU A 122 -3.60 -19.81 -7.53
N LEU A 123 -4.31 -19.19 -6.60
CA LEU A 123 -4.23 -17.73 -6.45
C LEU A 123 -2.94 -17.31 -5.75
N THR A 124 -2.73 -17.74 -4.51
CA THR A 124 -1.57 -17.24 -3.76
C THR A 124 -0.26 -17.79 -4.30
N THR A 125 -0.14 -19.11 -4.50
CA THR A 125 1.15 -19.67 -4.93
C THR A 125 1.43 -19.40 -6.40
N ILE A 126 0.54 -19.80 -7.33
CA ILE A 126 0.86 -19.72 -8.76
C ILE A 126 0.75 -18.30 -9.26
N LYS A 127 -0.39 -17.62 -9.03
CA LYS A 127 -0.59 -16.26 -9.55
C LYS A 127 0.35 -15.25 -8.87
N TYR A 128 0.30 -15.17 -7.52
CA TYR A 128 1.06 -14.10 -6.84
C TYR A 128 2.52 -14.47 -6.66
N VAL A 129 2.84 -15.57 -5.97
CA VAL A 129 4.23 -15.91 -5.64
C VAL A 129 5.05 -16.23 -6.88
N LEU A 130 4.56 -17.04 -7.84
CA LEU A 130 5.35 -17.48 -8.99
C LEU A 130 5.29 -16.53 -10.19
N ILE A 131 4.20 -15.79 -10.40
CA ILE A 131 4.01 -14.95 -11.60
C ILE A 131 4.08 -13.47 -11.25
N ALA A 132 3.20 -12.94 -10.38
CA ALA A 132 3.08 -11.51 -10.11
C ALA A 132 4.34 -10.91 -9.48
N MET A 133 5.00 -11.61 -8.56
CA MET A 133 6.25 -11.16 -7.94
C MET A 133 7.42 -10.97 -8.92
N LYS A 134 7.31 -11.45 -10.18
CA LYS A 134 8.29 -11.15 -11.24
C LYS A 134 8.05 -9.80 -11.91
N ALA A 135 6.91 -9.17 -11.65
CA ALA A 135 6.56 -7.83 -12.10
C ALA A 135 6.85 -6.83 -10.97
N ASP A 136 8.13 -6.66 -10.67
CA ASP A 136 8.61 -5.71 -9.68
C ASP A 136 9.14 -4.44 -10.35
N ASN A 137 8.94 -3.30 -9.70
CA ASN A 137 9.50 -2.01 -10.07
C ASN A 137 10.56 -1.62 -9.03
N HIS A 138 11.85 -1.77 -9.36
CA HIS A 138 12.96 -1.54 -8.42
C HIS A 138 12.83 -2.30 -7.10
N GLY A 139 12.31 -3.53 -7.15
CA GLY A 139 12.06 -4.37 -6.00
C GLY A 139 10.72 -4.14 -5.31
N GLU A 140 9.95 -3.13 -5.67
CA GLU A 140 8.61 -2.86 -5.13
C GLU A 140 7.52 -3.58 -5.93
N GLY A 141 6.55 -4.17 -5.26
CA GLY A 141 5.37 -4.85 -5.83
C GLY A 141 4.08 -4.06 -5.60
N GLY A 142 2.95 -4.71 -5.84
CA GLY A 142 1.63 -4.10 -5.65
C GLY A 142 1.05 -3.46 -6.90
N ILE A 143 -0.22 -3.05 -6.81
CA ILE A 143 -1.00 -2.61 -7.96
C ILE A 143 -0.48 -1.32 -8.60
N PHE A 144 -0.02 -0.35 -7.81
CA PHE A 144 0.52 0.90 -8.35
C PHE A 144 1.92 0.73 -8.93
N SER A 145 2.76 -0.09 -8.32
CA SER A 145 4.05 -0.49 -8.89
C SER A 145 3.86 -1.21 -10.23
N LEU A 146 2.90 -2.12 -10.32
CA LEU A 146 2.54 -2.79 -11.58
C LEU A 146 2.01 -1.81 -12.63
N TYR A 147 1.16 -0.85 -12.22
CA TYR A 147 0.69 0.20 -13.12
C TYR A 147 1.85 1.06 -13.66
N SER A 148 2.82 1.42 -12.84
CA SER A 148 3.97 2.21 -13.28
C SER A 148 4.76 1.54 -14.40
N LEU A 149 4.84 0.20 -14.40
CA LEU A 149 5.50 -0.60 -15.44
C LEU A 149 4.73 -0.62 -16.78
N VAL A 150 3.40 -0.42 -16.74
CA VAL A 150 2.53 -0.54 -17.92
C VAL A 150 1.91 0.79 -18.37
N ARG A 151 2.11 1.89 -17.62
CA ARG A 151 1.46 3.19 -17.91
C ARG A 151 1.73 3.72 -19.32
N SER A 152 2.90 3.41 -19.89
CA SER A 152 3.27 3.77 -21.26
C SER A 152 2.49 2.99 -22.33
N CYS A 153 1.89 1.84 -21.98
CA CYS A 153 1.17 0.98 -22.91
C CYS A 153 -0.25 1.49 -23.24
N GLY A 154 -0.80 2.40 -22.41
CA GLY A 154 -2.12 2.97 -22.68
C GLY A 154 -2.68 3.81 -21.51
N LYS A 155 -3.27 4.96 -21.85
CA LYS A 155 -3.85 5.89 -20.84
C LYS A 155 -5.01 5.28 -20.04
N TRP A 156 -5.75 4.33 -20.60
CA TRP A 156 -6.90 3.69 -19.96
C TRP A 156 -6.49 2.80 -18.75
N LEU A 157 -5.21 2.36 -18.67
CA LEU A 157 -4.70 1.49 -17.61
C LEU A 157 -4.72 2.17 -16.23
N ILE A 158 -4.86 3.47 -16.19
CA ILE A 158 -5.04 4.22 -14.94
C ILE A 158 -6.34 3.84 -14.22
N VAL A 159 -7.41 3.51 -14.97
CA VAL A 159 -8.71 3.16 -14.39
C VAL A 159 -8.65 1.88 -13.57
N PRO A 160 -8.15 0.73 -14.08
CA PRO A 160 -7.97 -0.46 -13.25
C PRO A 160 -6.98 -0.24 -12.10
N ALA A 161 -5.94 0.60 -12.27
CA ALA A 161 -5.02 0.90 -11.18
C ALA A 161 -5.71 1.69 -10.05
N MET A 162 -6.49 2.73 -10.37
CA MET A 162 -7.25 3.49 -9.37
C MET A 162 -8.33 2.63 -8.70
N LEU A 163 -9.07 1.84 -9.47
CA LEU A 163 -10.14 1.00 -8.94
C LEU A 163 -9.58 -0.07 -7.98
N GLY A 164 -8.53 -0.77 -8.39
CA GLY A 164 -7.91 -1.78 -7.53
C GLY A 164 -7.18 -1.18 -6.33
N GLY A 165 -6.50 -0.03 -6.51
CA GLY A 165 -5.85 0.69 -5.40
C GLY A 165 -6.86 1.21 -4.38
N ALA A 166 -8.00 1.77 -4.82
CA ALA A 166 -9.07 2.21 -3.94
C ALA A 166 -9.71 1.05 -3.17
N ALA A 167 -9.92 -0.09 -3.85
CA ALA A 167 -10.45 -1.29 -3.22
C ALA A 167 -9.49 -1.88 -2.19
N LEU A 168 -8.17 -1.89 -2.48
CA LEU A 168 -7.13 -2.35 -1.54
C LEU A 168 -7.00 -1.42 -0.33
N LEU A 169 -7.15 -0.10 -0.51
CA LEU A 169 -7.18 0.84 0.61
C LEU A 169 -8.42 0.67 1.49
N ALA A 170 -9.58 0.36 0.90
CA ALA A 170 -10.80 0.03 1.65
C ALA A 170 -10.62 -1.25 2.47
N ASP A 171 -9.89 -2.23 1.94
CA ASP A 171 -9.48 -3.43 2.66
C ASP A 171 -8.60 -3.12 3.88
N GLY A 172 -7.70 -2.15 3.77
CA GLY A 172 -6.88 -1.68 4.90
C GLY A 172 -7.69 -1.18 6.12
N VAL A 173 -8.97 -0.85 5.95
CA VAL A 173 -9.90 -0.53 7.05
C VAL A 173 -10.61 -1.79 7.56
N LEU A 174 -11.01 -2.69 6.65
CA LEU A 174 -11.83 -3.85 6.99
C LEU A 174 -11.03 -4.94 7.70
N THR A 175 -9.84 -5.26 7.21
CA THR A 175 -9.03 -6.38 7.71
C THR A 175 -8.66 -6.24 9.19
N PRO A 176 -8.18 -5.10 9.73
CA PRO A 176 -7.91 -4.97 11.15
C PRO A 176 -9.16 -5.18 12.00
N ALA A 177 -10.33 -4.69 11.53
CA ALA A 177 -11.59 -4.85 12.24
C ALA A 177 -12.02 -6.32 12.31
N VAL A 178 -11.98 -7.04 11.17
CA VAL A 178 -12.36 -8.47 11.10
C VAL A 178 -11.41 -9.33 11.92
N THR A 179 -10.12 -9.17 11.72
CA THR A 179 -9.09 -10.07 12.25
C THR A 179 -8.99 -9.95 13.77
N VAL A 180 -8.97 -8.71 14.30
CA VAL A 180 -8.94 -8.49 15.75
C VAL A 180 -10.24 -8.98 16.40
N THR A 181 -11.40 -8.70 15.79
CA THR A 181 -12.68 -9.18 16.33
C THR A 181 -12.74 -10.70 16.37
N SER A 182 -12.32 -11.40 15.30
CA SER A 182 -12.29 -12.87 15.25
C SER A 182 -11.40 -13.47 16.32
N ALA A 183 -10.23 -12.88 16.57
CA ALA A 183 -9.33 -13.34 17.62
C ALA A 183 -9.92 -13.12 19.02
N VAL A 184 -10.54 -11.96 19.27
CA VAL A 184 -11.19 -11.64 20.55
C VAL A 184 -12.45 -12.49 20.78
N GLU A 185 -13.22 -12.82 19.74
CA GLU A 185 -14.35 -13.76 19.83
C GLU A 185 -13.89 -15.14 20.34
N GLY A 186 -12.63 -15.51 20.11
CA GLY A 186 -12.01 -16.72 20.67
C GLY A 186 -12.09 -16.81 22.20
N LEU A 187 -12.16 -15.68 22.93
CA LEU A 187 -12.36 -15.66 24.39
C LEU A 187 -13.61 -16.41 24.83
N ARG A 188 -14.64 -16.44 24.00
CA ARG A 188 -15.88 -17.18 24.28
C ARG A 188 -15.72 -18.69 24.28
N SER A 189 -14.65 -19.23 23.69
CA SER A 189 -14.31 -20.66 23.76
C SER A 189 -13.83 -21.09 25.16
N ILE A 190 -13.53 -20.13 26.05
CA ILE A 190 -13.05 -20.35 27.41
C ILE A 190 -14.21 -20.08 28.37
N ALA A 191 -14.74 -21.11 29.02
CA ALA A 191 -15.96 -21.03 29.86
C ALA A 191 -15.88 -19.96 30.98
N MET A 192 -14.69 -19.72 31.55
CA MET A 192 -14.49 -18.66 32.56
C MET A 192 -14.64 -17.27 31.94
N MET A 193 -14.08 -17.04 30.74
CA MET A 193 -14.14 -15.75 30.07
C MET A 193 -15.53 -15.48 29.51
N ASP A 194 -16.22 -16.48 28.99
CA ASP A 194 -17.59 -16.35 28.50
C ASP A 194 -18.54 -15.92 29.61
N ARG A 195 -18.42 -16.49 30.81
CA ARG A 195 -19.16 -16.05 32.00
C ARG A 195 -18.83 -14.59 32.41
N LEU A 196 -17.54 -14.21 32.36
CA LEU A 196 -17.11 -12.83 32.67
C LEU A 196 -17.65 -11.83 31.68
N LEU A 197 -17.71 -12.18 30.39
CA LEU A 197 -18.28 -11.35 29.32
C LEU A 197 -19.81 -11.35 29.33
N GLY A 198 -20.45 -12.17 30.21
CA GLY A 198 -21.88 -12.23 30.41
C GLY A 198 -22.68 -12.66 29.18
N GLY A 199 -22.09 -13.47 28.30
CA GLY A 199 -22.71 -13.93 27.03
C GLY A 199 -22.99 -12.80 26.01
N ARG A 200 -22.68 -11.53 26.35
CA ARG A 200 -22.99 -10.38 25.49
C ARG A 200 -21.83 -10.04 24.56
N GLN A 201 -22.15 -9.66 23.31
CA GLN A 201 -21.16 -9.21 22.32
C GLN A 201 -20.46 -7.89 22.72
N THR A 202 -21.07 -7.11 23.63
CA THR A 202 -20.54 -5.81 24.05
C THR A 202 -19.13 -5.89 24.63
N GLY A 203 -18.83 -6.93 25.45
CA GLY A 203 -17.49 -7.12 26.01
C GLY A 203 -16.42 -7.37 24.93
N VAL A 204 -16.75 -8.18 23.94
CA VAL A 204 -15.86 -8.44 22.78
C VAL A 204 -15.60 -7.13 22.01
N ILE A 205 -16.65 -6.32 21.76
CA ILE A 205 -16.53 -5.04 21.05
C ILE A 205 -15.61 -4.09 21.81
N ILE A 206 -15.77 -3.93 23.13
CA ILE A 206 -14.92 -3.04 23.94
C ILE A 206 -13.46 -3.46 23.87
N ILE A 207 -13.16 -4.76 24.07
CA ILE A 207 -11.79 -5.27 23.99
C ILE A 207 -11.21 -5.03 22.59
N THR A 208 -11.98 -5.31 21.54
CA THR A 208 -11.57 -5.07 20.14
C THR A 208 -11.23 -3.60 19.91
N LEU A 209 -12.08 -2.68 20.36
CA LEU A 209 -11.86 -1.24 20.22
C LEU A 209 -10.63 -0.77 21.00
N CYS A 210 -10.38 -1.30 22.19
CA CYS A 210 -9.18 -1.00 22.97
C CYS A 210 -7.90 -1.47 22.24
N ILE A 211 -7.92 -2.67 21.66
CA ILE A 211 -6.79 -3.20 20.87
C ILE A 211 -6.55 -2.33 19.63
N ILE A 212 -7.60 -2.01 18.87
CA ILE A 212 -7.51 -1.16 17.67
C ILE A 212 -7.00 0.23 18.05
N ALA A 213 -7.54 0.87 19.08
CA ALA A 213 -7.08 2.19 19.54
C ALA A 213 -5.59 2.16 19.92
N SER A 214 -5.15 1.12 20.63
CA SER A 214 -3.75 0.93 21.01
C SER A 214 -2.86 0.74 19.79
N LEU A 215 -3.31 -0.05 18.80
CA LEU A 215 -2.61 -0.27 17.53
C LEU A 215 -2.33 1.05 16.81
N PHE A 216 -3.37 1.87 16.61
CA PHE A 216 -3.24 3.15 15.90
C PHE A 216 -2.46 4.20 16.71
N ALA A 217 -2.53 4.18 18.04
CA ALA A 217 -1.77 5.09 18.91
C ALA A 217 -0.25 4.82 18.85
N VAL A 218 0.17 3.57 18.73
CA VAL A 218 1.59 3.19 18.71
C VAL A 218 2.26 3.47 17.35
N GLN A 219 1.48 3.67 16.27
CA GLN A 219 2.03 3.89 14.92
C GLN A 219 3.03 5.04 14.84
N HIS A 220 2.76 6.14 15.56
CA HIS A 220 3.62 7.32 15.58
C HIS A 220 5.05 7.04 16.11
N ALA A 221 5.19 6.08 17.04
CA ALA A 221 6.48 5.72 17.62
C ALA A 221 7.39 4.91 16.68
N GLY A 222 6.86 4.52 15.52
CA GLY A 222 7.54 3.67 14.54
C GLY A 222 7.55 2.19 14.93
N THR A 223 7.45 1.34 13.91
CA THR A 223 7.34 -0.13 14.08
C THR A 223 8.70 -0.84 14.14
N SER A 224 9.82 -0.10 14.02
CA SER A 224 11.16 -0.69 13.88
C SER A 224 11.60 -1.55 15.08
N ARG A 225 11.21 -1.17 16.30
CA ARG A 225 11.54 -1.94 17.52
C ARG A 225 10.60 -3.12 17.70
N ILE A 226 9.30 -2.91 17.48
CA ILE A 226 8.27 -3.93 17.67
C ILE A 226 8.33 -4.96 16.53
N GLY A 227 8.64 -4.53 15.30
CA GLY A 227 8.75 -5.37 14.11
C GLY A 227 9.80 -6.49 14.22
N LYS A 228 10.84 -6.32 15.06
CA LYS A 228 11.80 -7.39 15.31
C LYS A 228 11.18 -8.60 16.05
N ALA A 229 10.13 -8.39 16.82
CA ALA A 229 9.41 -9.45 17.52
C ALA A 229 8.37 -10.14 16.61
N PHE A 230 7.94 -9.50 15.51
CA PHE A 230 6.88 -10.03 14.65
C PHE A 230 7.25 -11.37 14.01
N GLY A 231 8.49 -11.50 13.51
CA GLY A 231 8.96 -12.72 12.89
C GLY A 231 8.90 -13.94 13.81
N PRO A 232 9.54 -13.90 14.99
CA PRO A 232 9.47 -14.99 15.98
C PRO A 232 8.04 -15.34 16.42
N VAL A 233 7.20 -14.32 16.69
CA VAL A 233 5.81 -14.54 17.12
C VAL A 233 5.01 -15.22 16.02
N MET A 234 5.11 -14.74 14.77
CA MET A 234 4.40 -15.34 13.66
C MET A 234 4.93 -16.73 13.29
N LEU A 235 6.23 -16.99 13.46
CA LEU A 235 6.77 -18.34 13.30
C LEU A 235 6.15 -19.31 14.31
N VAL A 236 6.08 -18.91 15.59
CA VAL A 236 5.41 -19.71 16.63
C VAL A 236 3.93 -19.91 16.29
N TRP A 237 3.27 -18.88 15.79
CA TRP A 237 1.88 -18.97 15.34
C TRP A 237 1.69 -19.99 14.22
N PHE A 238 2.49 -19.94 13.15
CA PHE A 238 2.39 -20.91 12.05
C PHE A 238 2.72 -22.33 12.51
N LEU A 239 3.74 -22.52 13.31
CA LEU A 239 4.05 -23.84 13.87
C LEU A 239 2.92 -24.37 14.78
N PHE A 240 2.29 -23.49 15.56
CA PHE A 240 1.10 -23.83 16.36
C PHE A 240 -0.06 -24.24 15.47
N LEU A 241 -0.35 -23.51 14.37
CA LEU A 241 -1.36 -23.87 13.39
C LEU A 241 -1.09 -25.26 12.77
N GLY A 242 0.15 -25.50 12.35
CA GLY A 242 0.55 -26.76 11.75
C GLY A 242 0.46 -27.93 12.72
N ALA A 243 0.96 -27.76 13.94
CA ALA A 243 0.96 -28.81 14.97
C ALA A 243 -0.47 -29.19 15.40
N THR A 244 -1.30 -28.20 15.72
CA THR A 244 -2.70 -28.42 16.12
C THR A 244 -3.55 -29.01 15.00
N GLY A 245 -3.28 -28.61 13.75
CA GLY A 245 -3.91 -29.23 12.58
C GLY A 245 -3.50 -30.68 12.42
N ALA A 246 -2.19 -30.97 12.46
CA ALA A 246 -1.68 -32.34 12.32
C ALA A 246 -2.23 -33.29 13.39
N MET A 247 -2.34 -32.84 14.64
CA MET A 247 -2.91 -33.64 15.73
C MET A 247 -4.33 -34.14 15.41
N ASN A 248 -5.17 -33.31 14.84
CA ASN A 248 -6.55 -33.67 14.53
C ASN A 248 -6.67 -34.54 13.28
N ILE A 249 -5.76 -34.45 12.31
CA ILE A 249 -5.76 -35.26 11.07
C ILE A 249 -5.61 -36.75 11.41
N PHE A 250 -4.84 -37.11 12.45
CA PHE A 250 -4.69 -38.52 12.86
C PHE A 250 -6.01 -39.18 13.29
N SER A 251 -6.97 -38.40 13.80
CA SER A 251 -8.29 -38.88 14.21
C SER A 251 -9.19 -39.24 13.00
N MET A 252 -9.01 -38.50 11.88
CA MET A 252 -9.84 -38.64 10.67
C MET A 252 -8.99 -38.47 9.41
N PRO A 253 -8.13 -39.42 9.04
CA PRO A 253 -7.21 -39.30 7.90
C PRO A 253 -7.92 -39.20 6.54
N GLN A 254 -9.21 -39.46 6.47
CA GLN A 254 -10.03 -39.36 5.26
C GLN A 254 -10.03 -37.92 4.69
N VAL A 255 -9.79 -36.90 5.51
CA VAL A 255 -9.68 -35.49 5.05
C VAL A 255 -8.53 -35.26 4.06
N LEU A 256 -7.53 -36.15 4.01
CA LEU A 256 -6.43 -36.09 3.04
C LEU A 256 -6.91 -36.29 1.59
N ARG A 257 -8.12 -36.84 1.37
CA ARG A 257 -8.74 -36.89 0.04
C ARG A 257 -8.97 -35.53 -0.56
N ALA A 258 -9.02 -34.46 0.27
CA ALA A 258 -9.16 -33.08 -0.16
C ALA A 258 -8.01 -32.57 -1.06
N PHE A 259 -6.86 -33.23 -1.11
CA PHE A 259 -5.82 -32.94 -2.09
C PHE A 259 -6.24 -33.20 -3.55
N ASN A 260 -7.21 -34.07 -3.77
CA ASN A 260 -7.75 -34.29 -5.10
C ASN A 260 -8.72 -33.16 -5.50
N PRO A 261 -8.41 -32.38 -6.58
CA PRO A 261 -9.25 -31.27 -7.02
C PRO A 261 -10.65 -31.71 -7.51
N ALA A 262 -10.85 -33.00 -7.84
CA ALA A 262 -12.16 -33.50 -8.23
C ALA A 262 -13.22 -33.26 -7.16
N HIS A 263 -12.87 -33.37 -5.88
CA HIS A 263 -13.81 -33.09 -4.77
C HIS A 263 -14.21 -31.62 -4.67
N ALA A 264 -13.34 -30.68 -5.11
CA ALA A 264 -13.69 -29.27 -5.20
C ALA A 264 -14.79 -29.05 -6.25
N VAL A 265 -14.65 -29.66 -7.43
CA VAL A 265 -15.63 -29.53 -8.52
C VAL A 265 -16.93 -30.28 -8.16
N GLU A 266 -16.82 -31.49 -7.59
CA GLU A 266 -17.96 -32.27 -7.11
C GLU A 266 -18.81 -31.47 -6.11
N LEU A 267 -18.17 -30.77 -5.15
CA LEU A 267 -18.91 -29.97 -4.18
C LEU A 267 -19.73 -28.85 -4.84
N LEU A 268 -19.21 -28.18 -5.86
CA LEU A 268 -19.91 -27.07 -6.50
C LEU A 268 -21.23 -27.45 -7.16
N VAL A 269 -21.33 -28.70 -7.60
CA VAL A 269 -22.56 -29.28 -8.23
C VAL A 269 -23.35 -30.21 -7.29
N SER A 270 -22.86 -30.40 -6.05
CA SER A 270 -23.46 -31.34 -5.09
C SER A 270 -24.75 -30.78 -4.49
N PRO A 271 -25.79 -31.57 -4.31
CA PRO A 271 -27.03 -31.19 -3.63
C PRO A 271 -26.82 -30.90 -2.13
N TYR A 272 -25.74 -31.37 -1.55
CA TYR A 272 -25.38 -31.08 -0.14
C TYR A 272 -24.80 -29.66 0.05
N ASN A 273 -24.42 -28.97 -1.04
CA ASN A 273 -23.99 -27.58 -1.02
C ASN A 273 -25.19 -26.68 -1.29
N LYS A 274 -25.84 -26.21 -0.21
CA LYS A 274 -27.01 -25.32 -0.32
C LYS A 274 -26.71 -23.98 -0.96
N LEU A 275 -25.46 -23.53 -0.87
CA LEU A 275 -25.00 -22.27 -1.46
C LEU A 275 -24.65 -22.42 -2.96
N GLY A 276 -24.49 -23.66 -3.49
CA GLY A 276 -23.98 -23.86 -4.83
C GLY A 276 -22.63 -23.15 -5.03
N PHE A 277 -22.47 -22.41 -6.11
CA PHE A 277 -21.22 -21.66 -6.38
C PHE A 277 -20.98 -20.49 -5.40
N MET A 278 -22.01 -20.03 -4.66
CA MET A 278 -21.89 -18.92 -3.69
C MET A 278 -20.98 -19.28 -2.49
N ILE A 279 -20.72 -20.58 -2.24
CA ILE A 279 -19.74 -21.03 -1.23
C ILE A 279 -18.34 -20.45 -1.51
N LEU A 280 -18.02 -20.19 -2.77
CA LEU A 280 -16.73 -19.65 -3.19
C LEU A 280 -16.45 -18.29 -2.59
N GLY A 281 -17.46 -17.47 -2.28
CA GLY A 281 -17.30 -16.21 -1.57
C GLY A 281 -16.84 -16.35 -0.10
N SER A 282 -17.01 -17.54 0.50
CA SER A 282 -16.43 -17.88 1.81
C SER A 282 -15.07 -18.56 1.67
N VAL A 283 -14.92 -19.46 0.68
CA VAL A 283 -13.65 -20.10 0.35
C VAL A 283 -12.56 -19.11 -0.06
N PHE A 284 -12.95 -18.07 -0.80
CA PHE A 284 -12.06 -17.01 -1.25
C PHE A 284 -11.32 -16.33 -0.09
N LEU A 285 -11.93 -16.23 1.08
CA LEU A 285 -11.32 -15.66 2.28
C LEU A 285 -10.02 -16.37 2.69
N ALA A 286 -9.79 -17.61 2.24
CA ALA A 286 -8.53 -18.33 2.47
C ALA A 286 -7.35 -17.80 1.62
N ALA A 287 -7.62 -17.01 0.56
CA ALA A 287 -6.61 -16.38 -0.28
C ALA A 287 -6.44 -14.87 0.02
N THR A 288 -7.15 -14.32 1.01
CA THR A 288 -6.92 -12.95 1.48
C THR A 288 -5.48 -12.79 1.95
N GLY A 289 -4.91 -11.60 1.80
CA GLY A 289 -3.49 -11.37 2.07
C GLY A 289 -2.56 -11.69 0.89
N ALA A 290 -3.02 -12.34 -0.18
CA ALA A 290 -2.18 -12.61 -1.35
C ALA A 290 -1.78 -11.33 -2.11
N GLU A 291 -2.67 -10.33 -2.15
CA GLU A 291 -2.38 -9.02 -2.73
C GLU A 291 -1.41 -8.23 -1.85
N ALA A 292 -1.62 -8.26 -0.53
CA ALA A 292 -0.71 -7.65 0.44
C ALA A 292 0.70 -8.26 0.37
N LEU A 293 0.79 -9.59 0.21
CA LEU A 293 2.06 -10.31 -0.01
C LEU A 293 2.82 -9.76 -1.22
N TYR A 294 2.14 -9.46 -2.31
CA TYR A 294 2.76 -8.86 -3.50
C TYR A 294 3.17 -7.42 -3.25
N SER A 295 2.36 -6.63 -2.54
CA SER A 295 2.67 -5.25 -2.19
C SER A 295 3.87 -5.16 -1.22
N ASP A 296 3.93 -6.03 -0.22
CA ASP A 296 4.96 -6.00 0.83
C ASP A 296 6.31 -6.62 0.40
N MET A 297 6.39 -7.12 -0.83
CA MET A 297 7.62 -7.70 -1.38
C MET A 297 8.82 -6.74 -1.27
N GLY A 298 8.58 -5.42 -1.40
CA GLY A 298 9.61 -4.39 -1.31
C GLY A 298 10.35 -4.35 0.02
N HIS A 299 9.70 -4.77 1.11
CA HIS A 299 10.27 -4.72 2.46
C HIS A 299 11.26 -5.86 2.75
N VAL A 300 11.04 -7.04 2.18
CA VAL A 300 11.78 -8.27 2.55
C VAL A 300 12.51 -8.92 1.40
N GLY A 301 12.23 -8.49 0.18
CA GLY A 301 12.78 -9.07 -1.04
C GLY A 301 12.09 -10.38 -1.46
N ARG A 302 11.98 -10.57 -2.76
CA ARG A 302 11.33 -11.71 -3.40
C ARG A 302 11.88 -13.06 -2.95
N GLU A 303 13.20 -13.19 -2.80
CA GLU A 303 13.86 -14.46 -2.47
C GLU A 303 13.48 -14.96 -1.06
N SER A 304 13.32 -14.04 -0.09
CA SER A 304 12.88 -14.39 1.27
C SER A 304 11.46 -14.97 1.28
N ILE A 305 10.59 -14.46 0.42
CA ILE A 305 9.21 -14.95 0.27
C ILE A 305 9.20 -16.36 -0.38
N TYR A 306 10.00 -16.58 -1.42
CA TYR A 306 10.09 -17.92 -2.04
C TYR A 306 10.54 -19.01 -1.08
N ILE A 307 11.43 -18.69 -0.14
CA ILE A 307 11.94 -19.65 0.85
C ILE A 307 10.93 -19.87 1.98
N SER A 308 10.29 -18.81 2.47
CA SER A 308 9.39 -18.89 3.65
C SER A 308 7.97 -19.36 3.30
N TRP A 309 7.47 -19.08 2.08
CA TRP A 309 6.10 -19.44 1.67
C TRP A 309 5.77 -20.93 1.77
N PRO A 310 6.62 -21.88 1.36
CA PRO A 310 6.31 -23.31 1.49
C PRO A 310 6.01 -23.74 2.93
N LEU A 311 6.77 -23.25 3.91
CA LEU A 311 6.53 -23.53 5.33
C LEU A 311 5.16 -22.99 5.76
N VAL A 312 4.88 -21.74 5.45
CA VAL A 312 3.60 -21.08 5.79
C VAL A 312 2.43 -21.83 5.15
N LYS A 313 2.52 -22.14 3.85
CA LYS A 313 1.49 -22.89 3.13
C LYS A 313 1.21 -24.27 3.74
N ILE A 314 2.26 -25.01 4.11
CA ILE A 314 2.10 -26.34 4.74
C ILE A 314 1.36 -26.20 6.06
N CYS A 315 1.75 -25.23 6.92
CA CYS A 315 1.11 -25.00 8.21
C CYS A 315 -0.38 -24.62 8.05
N LEU A 316 -0.71 -23.77 7.06
CA LEU A 316 -2.08 -23.38 6.76
C LEU A 316 -2.92 -24.58 6.30
N ILE A 317 -2.42 -25.37 5.36
CA ILE A 317 -3.12 -26.55 4.84
C ILE A 317 -3.35 -27.58 5.95
N LEU A 318 -2.34 -27.86 6.78
CA LEU A 318 -2.48 -28.75 7.93
C LEU A 318 -3.56 -28.24 8.89
N ASN A 319 -3.62 -26.95 9.16
CA ASN A 319 -4.65 -26.40 10.04
C ASN A 319 -6.05 -26.56 9.46
N TYR A 320 -6.27 -26.24 8.18
CA TYR A 320 -7.58 -26.42 7.55
C TYR A 320 -8.01 -27.88 7.51
N LEU A 321 -7.08 -28.80 7.20
CA LEU A 321 -7.36 -30.24 7.25
C LEU A 321 -7.71 -30.69 8.67
N GLY A 322 -7.02 -30.17 9.70
CA GLY A 322 -7.31 -30.45 11.10
C GLY A 322 -8.67 -29.96 11.54
N GLN A 323 -9.09 -28.74 11.12
CA GLN A 323 -10.43 -28.23 11.38
C GLN A 323 -11.49 -29.13 10.73
N GLY A 324 -11.26 -29.57 9.48
CA GLY A 324 -12.16 -30.49 8.80
C GLY A 324 -12.23 -31.87 9.46
N ALA A 325 -11.09 -32.42 9.91
CA ALA A 325 -11.04 -33.69 10.65
C ALA A 325 -11.83 -33.61 11.96
N TRP A 326 -11.66 -32.51 12.72
CA TRP A 326 -12.43 -32.29 13.93
C TRP A 326 -13.94 -32.18 13.64
N LEU A 327 -14.34 -31.46 12.58
CA LEU A 327 -15.74 -31.34 12.20
C LEU A 327 -16.38 -32.69 11.85
N LEU A 328 -15.64 -33.57 11.17
CA LEU A 328 -16.11 -34.89 10.84
C LEU A 328 -16.23 -35.79 12.09
N SER A 329 -15.29 -35.71 13.02
CA SER A 329 -15.32 -36.47 14.28
C SER A 329 -16.41 -35.98 15.24
N SER A 330 -16.78 -34.72 15.18
CA SER A 330 -17.79 -34.09 16.02
C SER A 330 -19.21 -34.10 15.39
N ARG A 331 -19.38 -34.79 14.28
CA ARG A 331 -20.65 -34.87 13.58
C ARG A 331 -21.69 -35.59 14.45
N GLY A 332 -22.87 -34.97 14.59
CA GLY A 332 -23.97 -35.54 15.38
C GLY A 332 -23.96 -35.16 16.87
N ASP A 333 -22.99 -34.35 17.30
CA ASP A 333 -22.99 -33.83 18.67
C ASP A 333 -24.08 -32.75 18.85
N ALA A 334 -25.12 -33.09 19.62
CA ALA A 334 -26.26 -32.21 19.88
C ALA A 334 -25.84 -30.93 20.65
N ALA A 335 -24.79 -31.01 21.48
CA ALA A 335 -24.31 -29.86 22.23
C ALA A 335 -23.69 -28.80 21.30
N LEU A 336 -22.97 -29.24 20.27
CA LEU A 336 -22.39 -28.33 19.26
C LEU A 336 -23.46 -27.72 18.35
N ALA A 337 -24.55 -28.46 18.08
CA ALA A 337 -25.64 -27.97 17.26
C ALA A 337 -26.43 -26.82 17.94
N SER A 338 -26.39 -26.73 19.26
CA SER A 338 -27.05 -25.67 20.05
C SER A 338 -26.24 -24.38 20.17
N LEU A 339 -25.00 -24.34 19.71
CA LEU A 339 -24.16 -23.15 19.79
C LEU A 339 -24.59 -22.13 18.71
N GLU A 340 -24.87 -20.88 19.11
CA GLU A 340 -25.22 -19.77 18.22
C GLU A 340 -24.11 -19.44 17.19
N SER A 341 -22.84 -19.62 17.58
CA SER A 341 -21.68 -19.38 16.72
C SER A 341 -20.61 -20.43 16.99
N LEU A 342 -20.39 -21.30 16.03
CA LEU A 342 -19.43 -22.40 16.10
C LEU A 342 -18.14 -21.99 15.39
N ASN A 343 -17.04 -21.84 16.13
CA ASN A 343 -15.74 -21.59 15.56
C ASN A 343 -14.86 -22.85 15.62
N PRO A 344 -14.69 -23.56 14.49
CA PRO A 344 -13.95 -24.82 14.46
C PRO A 344 -12.51 -24.70 14.92
N PHE A 345 -11.86 -23.58 14.64
CA PHE A 345 -10.46 -23.35 15.02
C PHE A 345 -10.22 -23.45 16.54
N PHE A 346 -11.05 -22.80 17.36
CA PHE A 346 -10.86 -22.83 18.81
C PHE A 346 -11.42 -24.12 19.43
N LEU A 347 -12.49 -24.66 18.86
CA LEU A 347 -13.17 -25.83 19.41
C LEU A 347 -12.43 -27.14 19.16
N MET A 348 -11.65 -27.25 18.05
CA MET A 348 -10.81 -28.43 17.80
C MET A 348 -9.67 -28.60 18.80
N LEU A 349 -9.41 -27.58 19.63
CA LEU A 349 -8.31 -27.61 20.59
C LEU A 349 -8.75 -28.18 21.94
N PRO A 350 -7.87 -28.96 22.61
CA PRO A 350 -8.07 -29.34 24.00
C PRO A 350 -8.28 -28.10 24.89
N GLY A 351 -9.12 -28.23 25.92
CA GLY A 351 -9.47 -27.10 26.79
C GLY A 351 -8.27 -26.36 27.38
N ALA A 352 -7.18 -27.07 27.71
CA ALA A 352 -5.95 -26.49 28.23
C ALA A 352 -5.19 -25.63 27.22
N LEU A 353 -5.30 -25.90 25.90
CA LEU A 353 -4.64 -25.15 24.84
C LEU A 353 -5.44 -23.95 24.34
N ARG A 354 -6.73 -23.85 24.63
CA ARG A 354 -7.59 -22.73 24.17
C ARG A 354 -7.10 -21.36 24.65
N PRO A 355 -6.70 -21.15 25.93
CA PRO A 355 -6.15 -19.86 26.34
C PRO A 355 -4.89 -19.47 25.56
N VAL A 356 -4.00 -20.44 25.31
CA VAL A 356 -2.76 -20.22 24.53
C VAL A 356 -3.12 -19.82 23.10
N ALA A 357 -4.09 -20.52 22.49
CA ALA A 357 -4.56 -20.21 21.13
C ALA A 357 -5.15 -18.81 21.03
N VAL A 358 -5.94 -18.38 22.02
CA VAL A 358 -6.53 -17.04 22.06
C VAL A 358 -5.45 -15.96 22.16
N ILE A 359 -4.46 -16.15 23.02
CA ILE A 359 -3.35 -15.18 23.16
C ILE A 359 -2.54 -15.13 21.86
N LEU A 360 -2.16 -16.27 21.29
CA LEU A 360 -1.39 -16.32 20.06
C LEU A 360 -2.19 -15.75 18.87
N SER A 361 -3.48 -16.05 18.75
CA SER A 361 -4.34 -15.50 17.70
C SER A 361 -4.51 -13.99 17.85
N ALA A 362 -4.63 -13.47 19.07
CA ALA A 362 -4.69 -12.03 19.32
C ALA A 362 -3.37 -11.33 18.91
N LEU A 363 -2.22 -11.91 19.27
CA LEU A 363 -0.92 -11.40 18.85
C LEU A 363 -0.76 -11.45 17.32
N ALA A 364 -1.16 -12.56 16.68
CA ALA A 364 -1.14 -12.69 15.23
C ALA A 364 -2.06 -11.66 14.55
N ALA A 365 -3.27 -11.44 15.11
CA ALA A 365 -4.20 -10.43 14.61
C ALA A 365 -3.66 -9.00 14.73
N VAL A 366 -2.98 -8.67 15.82
CA VAL A 366 -2.28 -7.39 16.02
C VAL A 366 -1.17 -7.21 14.98
N ILE A 367 -0.36 -8.25 14.75
CA ILE A 367 0.74 -8.20 13.76
C ILE A 367 0.20 -8.08 12.34
N ALA A 368 -0.83 -8.85 11.98
CA ALA A 368 -1.50 -8.77 10.68
C ALA A 368 -2.09 -7.37 10.42
N SER A 369 -2.79 -6.80 11.41
CA SER A 369 -3.34 -5.46 11.34
C SER A 369 -2.25 -4.41 11.18
N GLN A 370 -1.13 -4.56 11.91
CA GLN A 370 0.02 -3.67 11.83
C GLN A 370 0.65 -3.66 10.43
N ALA A 371 0.85 -4.84 9.83
CA ALA A 371 1.38 -4.97 8.48
C ALA A 371 0.48 -4.27 7.45
N LEU A 372 -0.83 -4.47 7.53
CA LEU A 372 -1.79 -3.89 6.60
C LEU A 372 -1.91 -2.37 6.74
N ILE A 373 -1.87 -1.83 7.96
CA ILE A 373 -1.84 -0.39 8.21
C ILE A 373 -0.59 0.23 7.57
N THR A 374 0.56 -0.40 7.75
CA THR A 374 1.82 0.06 7.13
C THR A 374 1.77 -0.06 5.61
N GLY A 375 1.23 -1.14 5.07
CA GLY A 375 0.98 -1.34 3.64
C GLY A 375 0.06 -0.27 3.05
N SER A 376 -0.96 0.16 3.80
CA SER A 376 -1.85 1.26 3.40
C SER A 376 -1.09 2.59 3.27
N TYR A 377 -0.13 2.88 4.17
CA TYR A 377 0.70 4.09 4.02
C TYR A 377 1.59 4.03 2.78
N THR A 378 2.19 2.87 2.51
CA THR A 378 3.01 2.67 1.30
C THR A 378 2.16 2.87 0.05
N LEU A 379 0.97 2.28 0.00
CA LEU A 379 0.04 2.41 -1.13
C LEU A 379 -0.39 3.87 -1.35
N VAL A 380 -0.70 4.62 -0.29
CA VAL A 380 -1.00 6.06 -0.38
C VAL A 380 0.21 6.85 -0.86
N SER A 381 1.41 6.54 -0.38
CA SER A 381 2.65 7.19 -0.84
C SER A 381 2.90 6.96 -2.33
N GLU A 382 2.67 5.74 -2.83
CA GLU A 382 2.74 5.42 -4.26
C GLU A 382 1.68 6.17 -5.07
N ALA A 383 0.44 6.26 -4.56
CA ALA A 383 -0.63 7.02 -5.20
C ALA A 383 -0.30 8.52 -5.30
N ILE A 384 0.33 9.09 -4.27
CA ILE A 384 0.82 10.48 -4.29
C ILE A 384 1.90 10.67 -5.37
N ARG A 385 2.87 9.75 -5.47
CA ARG A 385 3.93 9.79 -6.50
C ARG A 385 3.40 9.67 -7.93
N LEU A 386 2.27 8.99 -8.10
CA LEU A 386 1.60 8.82 -9.39
C LEU A 386 0.59 9.94 -9.70
N ASP A 387 0.56 11.01 -8.91
CA ASP A 387 -0.42 12.11 -9.02
C ASP A 387 -1.89 11.64 -8.96
N LEU A 388 -2.16 10.59 -8.19
CA LEU A 388 -3.50 10.06 -7.95
C LEU A 388 -4.12 10.54 -6.64
N MET A 389 -3.30 11.06 -5.72
CA MET A 389 -3.73 11.58 -4.42
C MET A 389 -3.02 12.90 -4.08
N PRO A 390 -3.62 13.72 -3.19
CA PRO A 390 -3.01 14.98 -2.74
C PRO A 390 -1.72 14.70 -1.98
N HIS A 391 -0.80 15.66 -2.01
CA HIS A 391 0.45 15.61 -1.26
C HIS A 391 0.16 15.69 0.24
N LEU A 392 0.33 14.55 0.93
CA LEU A 392 0.24 14.43 2.38
C LEU A 392 1.64 14.43 2.99
N LYS A 393 1.77 14.87 4.23
CA LYS A 393 3.05 14.82 4.95
C LYS A 393 3.41 13.36 5.24
N VAL A 394 4.43 12.86 4.55
CA VAL A 394 4.99 11.52 4.75
C VAL A 394 6.16 11.63 5.72
N GLN A 395 6.17 10.79 6.75
CA GLN A 395 7.24 10.69 7.73
C GLN A 395 7.93 9.32 7.60
N TYR A 396 9.24 9.30 7.77
CA TYR A 396 10.06 8.09 7.68
C TYR A 396 10.70 7.80 9.04
N PRO A 397 10.03 7.06 9.94
CA PRO A 397 10.52 6.83 11.30
C PRO A 397 11.75 5.92 11.36
N ALA A 398 12.09 5.21 10.28
CA ALA A 398 13.23 4.30 10.21
C ALA A 398 14.16 4.60 9.03
N GLU A 399 15.36 3.98 9.07
CA GLU A 399 16.38 4.15 8.02
C GLU A 399 16.03 3.46 6.69
N THR A 400 15.09 2.52 6.72
CA THR A 400 14.65 1.78 5.56
C THR A 400 13.47 2.48 4.87
N LYS A 401 13.47 2.54 3.53
CA LYS A 401 12.42 3.15 2.71
C LYS A 401 11.01 2.58 2.99
N GLY A 402 10.94 1.34 3.47
CA GLY A 402 9.68 0.63 3.69
C GLY A 402 8.90 1.04 4.95
N GLN A 403 9.46 1.84 5.87
CA GLN A 403 8.74 2.26 7.06
C GLN A 403 8.23 3.69 6.90
N ILE A 404 6.99 3.80 6.46
CA ILE A 404 6.31 5.06 6.20
C ILE A 404 5.23 5.27 7.26
N TYR A 405 5.04 6.52 7.69
CA TYR A 405 3.94 6.96 8.53
C TYR A 405 3.26 8.20 7.93
N ILE A 406 1.95 8.17 7.83
CA ILE A 406 1.13 9.30 7.34
C ILE A 406 0.01 9.55 8.34
N ASP A 407 0.14 10.61 9.15
CA ASP A 407 -0.76 10.92 10.27
C ASP A 407 -2.23 11.04 9.84
N THR A 408 -2.51 11.71 8.73
CA THR A 408 -3.87 11.85 8.19
C THR A 408 -4.48 10.50 7.84
N VAL A 409 -3.71 9.63 7.19
CA VAL A 409 -4.17 8.28 6.81
C VAL A 409 -4.38 7.42 8.06
N ASN A 410 -3.48 7.51 9.04
CA ASN A 410 -3.61 6.82 10.33
C ASN A 410 -4.94 7.14 11.02
N LYS A 411 -5.28 8.42 11.10
CA LYS A 411 -6.56 8.88 11.70
C LYS A 411 -7.78 8.38 10.92
N ILE A 412 -7.74 8.46 9.59
CA ILE A 412 -8.84 7.99 8.73
C ILE A 412 -9.04 6.48 8.89
N LEU A 413 -7.97 5.69 8.87
CA LEU A 413 -8.03 4.24 9.07
C LEU A 413 -8.57 3.90 10.47
N TRP A 414 -8.10 4.59 11.52
CA TRP A 414 -8.59 4.37 12.88
C TRP A 414 -10.09 4.63 13.01
N VAL A 415 -10.57 5.77 12.52
CA VAL A 415 -11.99 6.12 12.53
C VAL A 415 -12.79 5.12 11.71
N GLY A 416 -12.31 4.74 10.54
CA GLY A 416 -12.92 3.74 9.68
C GLY A 416 -13.03 2.37 10.37
N CYS A 417 -11.95 1.84 10.93
CA CYS A 417 -11.94 0.57 11.67
C CYS A 417 -12.92 0.62 12.85
N THR A 418 -12.90 1.71 13.62
CA THR A 418 -13.82 1.90 14.75
C THR A 418 -15.27 1.89 14.29
N PHE A 419 -15.58 2.60 13.20
CA PHE A 419 -16.93 2.63 12.61
C PHE A 419 -17.38 1.23 12.16
N ILE A 420 -16.52 0.46 11.51
CA ILE A 420 -16.82 -0.91 11.05
C ILE A 420 -17.14 -1.82 12.24
N VAL A 421 -16.33 -1.78 13.31
CA VAL A 421 -16.57 -2.59 14.51
C VAL A 421 -17.90 -2.25 15.18
N LEU A 422 -18.23 -0.98 15.29
CA LEU A 422 -19.48 -0.53 15.89
C LEU A 422 -20.70 -0.85 15.02
N LEU A 423 -20.55 -0.77 13.69
CA LEU A 423 -21.63 -1.04 12.73
C LEU A 423 -21.99 -2.53 12.69
N PHE A 424 -21.01 -3.41 12.51
CA PHE A 424 -21.25 -4.84 12.31
C PHE A 424 -21.29 -5.65 13.58
N ARG A 425 -20.55 -5.28 14.60
CA ARG A 425 -20.49 -5.87 15.95
C ARG A 425 -20.02 -7.34 16.02
N SER A 426 -19.90 -8.06 14.92
CA SER A 426 -19.44 -9.45 14.88
C SER A 426 -18.54 -9.73 13.67
N SER A 427 -17.56 -10.61 13.81
CA SER A 427 -16.64 -10.98 12.72
C SER A 427 -17.38 -11.53 11.51
N ALA A 428 -18.37 -12.40 11.69
CA ALA A 428 -19.14 -13.01 10.63
C ALA A 428 -19.86 -11.99 9.71
N ARG A 429 -20.38 -10.90 10.26
CA ARG A 429 -20.97 -9.82 9.45
C ARG A 429 -19.91 -8.99 8.73
N MET A 430 -18.77 -8.74 9.36
CA MET A 430 -17.64 -8.04 8.74
C MET A 430 -17.03 -8.83 7.58
N GLU A 431 -16.95 -10.16 7.68
CA GLU A 431 -16.44 -11.06 6.62
C GLU A 431 -17.25 -10.95 5.33
N SER A 432 -18.57 -10.64 5.43
CA SER A 432 -19.41 -10.41 4.25
C SER A 432 -19.03 -9.15 3.50
N ALA A 433 -18.54 -8.11 4.19
CA ALA A 433 -18.05 -6.87 3.59
C ALA A 433 -16.66 -7.05 2.97
N TYR A 434 -15.82 -7.83 3.61
CA TYR A 434 -14.40 -7.97 3.34
C TYR A 434 -14.09 -8.56 1.95
N GLY A 435 -14.73 -9.66 1.58
CA GLY A 435 -14.40 -10.41 0.36
C GLY A 435 -14.59 -9.64 -0.95
N LEU A 436 -15.54 -8.68 -1.00
CA LEU A 436 -15.88 -8.00 -2.25
C LEU A 436 -14.79 -7.01 -2.70
N ALA A 437 -14.18 -6.27 -1.79
CA ALA A 437 -13.12 -5.33 -2.12
C ALA A 437 -11.89 -6.03 -2.71
N ILE A 438 -11.46 -7.13 -2.07
CA ILE A 438 -10.26 -7.86 -2.51
C ILE A 438 -10.46 -8.53 -3.87
N THR A 439 -11.65 -9.08 -4.17
CA THR A 439 -11.91 -9.68 -5.48
C THR A 439 -11.82 -8.67 -6.62
N VAL A 440 -12.25 -7.41 -6.39
CA VAL A 440 -12.06 -6.31 -7.35
C VAL A 440 -10.57 -6.02 -7.57
N THR A 441 -9.79 -5.90 -6.48
CA THR A 441 -8.35 -5.67 -6.58
C THR A 441 -7.65 -6.77 -7.36
N MET A 442 -7.97 -8.04 -7.07
CA MET A 442 -7.37 -9.18 -7.77
C MET A 442 -7.67 -9.19 -9.27
N LEU A 443 -8.90 -8.89 -9.68
CA LEU A 443 -9.28 -8.75 -11.08
C LEU A 443 -8.50 -7.62 -11.78
N MET A 444 -8.34 -6.47 -11.12
CA MET A 444 -7.59 -5.34 -11.67
C MET A 444 -6.10 -5.67 -11.78
N THR A 445 -5.54 -6.36 -10.80
CA THR A 445 -4.15 -6.84 -10.85
C THR A 445 -3.95 -7.86 -11.97
N THR A 446 -4.89 -8.79 -12.20
CA THR A 446 -4.82 -9.74 -13.32
C THR A 446 -4.86 -9.03 -14.68
N LEU A 447 -5.68 -8.00 -14.82
CA LEU A 447 -5.76 -7.20 -16.03
C LEU A 447 -4.45 -6.44 -16.31
N LEU A 448 -3.88 -5.79 -15.29
CA LEU A 448 -2.60 -5.09 -15.41
C LEU A 448 -1.44 -6.07 -15.68
N LEU A 449 -1.46 -7.24 -15.04
CA LEU A 449 -0.47 -8.31 -15.23
C LEU A 449 -0.53 -8.89 -16.66
N PHE A 450 -1.74 -9.04 -17.21
CA PHE A 450 -1.93 -9.39 -18.63
C PHE A 450 -1.22 -8.40 -19.56
N VAL A 451 -1.42 -7.10 -19.34
CA VAL A 451 -0.78 -6.07 -20.16
C VAL A 451 0.75 -6.09 -19.98
N TYR A 452 1.23 -6.24 -18.75
CA TYR A 452 2.66 -6.37 -18.46
C TYR A 452 3.28 -7.56 -19.19
N LEU A 453 2.69 -8.74 -19.08
CA LEU A 453 3.21 -9.95 -19.73
C LEU A 453 3.13 -9.88 -21.25
N SER A 454 2.06 -9.31 -21.79
CA SER A 454 1.84 -9.26 -23.25
C SER A 454 2.62 -8.16 -23.94
N ARG A 455 2.68 -6.94 -23.37
CA ARG A 455 3.27 -5.76 -24.00
C ARG A 455 4.71 -5.50 -23.56
N VAL A 456 4.99 -5.61 -22.26
CA VAL A 456 6.31 -5.30 -21.71
C VAL A 456 7.25 -6.51 -21.82
N ARG A 457 6.77 -7.71 -21.47
CA ARG A 457 7.59 -8.95 -21.53
C ARG A 457 7.46 -9.72 -22.85
N GLY A 458 6.54 -9.38 -23.72
CA GLY A 458 6.33 -10.04 -25.01
C GLY A 458 5.77 -11.48 -24.94
N LYS A 459 5.42 -11.99 -23.75
CA LYS A 459 4.96 -13.37 -23.50
C LYS A 459 3.46 -13.53 -23.70
N LYS A 460 2.97 -13.35 -24.97
CA LYS A 460 1.53 -13.30 -25.26
C LYS A 460 0.77 -14.55 -24.84
N ALA A 461 1.32 -15.77 -25.07
CA ALA A 461 0.64 -17.01 -24.70
C ALA A 461 0.45 -17.12 -23.18
N LEU A 462 1.48 -16.81 -22.40
CA LEU A 462 1.39 -16.78 -20.94
C LEU A 462 0.41 -15.72 -20.46
N ALA A 463 0.43 -14.53 -21.08
CA ALA A 463 -0.49 -13.45 -20.74
C ALA A 463 -1.96 -13.89 -20.93
N TRP A 464 -2.30 -14.48 -22.07
CA TRP A 464 -3.64 -15.01 -22.30
C TRP A 464 -4.00 -16.16 -21.36
N GLY A 465 -3.05 -17.06 -21.05
CA GLY A 465 -3.24 -18.11 -20.05
C GLY A 465 -3.57 -17.53 -18.67
N VAL A 466 -2.83 -16.52 -18.23
CA VAL A 466 -3.09 -15.81 -16.96
C VAL A 466 -4.45 -15.14 -16.96
N LEU A 467 -4.80 -14.40 -18.01
CA LEU A 467 -6.08 -13.70 -18.10
C LEU A 467 -7.27 -14.66 -18.10
N ILE A 468 -7.21 -15.72 -18.90
CA ILE A 468 -8.32 -16.68 -19.03
C ILE A 468 -8.48 -17.50 -17.75
N VAL A 469 -7.41 -18.11 -17.23
CA VAL A 469 -7.49 -19.00 -16.07
C VAL A 469 -7.79 -18.22 -14.80
N PHE A 470 -6.94 -17.23 -14.46
CA PHE A 470 -7.11 -16.50 -13.21
C PHE A 470 -8.26 -15.49 -13.30
N GLY A 471 -8.44 -14.82 -14.44
CA GLY A 471 -9.56 -13.91 -14.66
C GLY A 471 -10.92 -14.62 -14.54
N ALA A 472 -11.05 -15.86 -15.07
CA ALA A 472 -12.28 -16.65 -14.91
C ALA A 472 -12.51 -17.04 -13.45
N ILE A 473 -11.49 -17.56 -12.75
CA ILE A 473 -11.59 -17.94 -11.34
C ILE A 473 -11.98 -16.71 -10.49
N GLU A 474 -11.32 -15.58 -10.69
CA GLU A 474 -11.56 -14.35 -9.93
C GLU A 474 -12.92 -13.72 -10.25
N ALA A 475 -13.38 -13.82 -11.52
CA ALA A 475 -14.73 -13.40 -11.88
C ALA A 475 -15.80 -14.22 -11.18
N VAL A 476 -15.61 -15.52 -11.05
CA VAL A 476 -16.53 -16.39 -10.29
C VAL A 476 -16.51 -16.05 -8.80
N PHE A 477 -15.34 -15.78 -8.21
CA PHE A 477 -15.23 -15.30 -6.84
C PHE A 477 -15.90 -13.94 -6.65
N PHE A 478 -15.73 -13.01 -7.58
CA PHE A 478 -16.39 -11.72 -7.55
C PHE A 478 -17.92 -11.87 -7.59
N LEU A 479 -18.46 -12.69 -8.52
CA LEU A 479 -19.89 -12.96 -8.62
C LEU A 479 -20.44 -13.62 -7.35
N SER A 480 -19.67 -14.55 -6.77
CA SER A 480 -20.04 -15.18 -5.51
C SER A 480 -20.02 -14.17 -4.34
N SER A 481 -19.01 -13.31 -4.26
CA SER A 481 -18.92 -12.28 -3.23
C SER A 481 -20.00 -11.21 -3.39
N LEU A 482 -20.46 -10.95 -4.62
CA LEU A 482 -21.54 -10.01 -4.92
C LEU A 482 -22.89 -10.46 -4.28
N SER A 483 -23.10 -11.76 -4.08
CA SER A 483 -24.28 -12.24 -3.36
C SER A 483 -24.34 -11.75 -1.89
N LYS A 484 -23.18 -11.46 -1.30
CA LYS A 484 -23.06 -10.91 0.05
C LYS A 484 -23.20 -9.38 0.10
N PHE A 485 -23.44 -8.70 -1.04
CA PHE A 485 -23.56 -7.25 -1.14
C PHE A 485 -24.58 -6.68 -0.16
N ALA A 486 -25.81 -7.22 -0.15
CA ALA A 486 -26.88 -6.78 0.73
C ALA A 486 -26.61 -7.09 2.23
N HIS A 487 -25.74 -8.06 2.53
CA HIS A 487 -25.42 -8.50 3.89
C HIS A 487 -24.19 -7.78 4.49
N GLY A 488 -23.78 -6.64 3.89
CA GLY A 488 -22.69 -5.81 4.40
C GLY A 488 -21.64 -5.45 3.34
N GLY A 489 -21.58 -6.15 2.20
CA GLY A 489 -20.64 -5.87 1.11
C GLY A 489 -20.74 -4.45 0.55
N TYR A 490 -21.93 -3.81 0.64
CA TYR A 490 -22.14 -2.44 0.21
C TYR A 490 -21.24 -1.43 0.94
N VAL A 491 -20.84 -1.70 2.20
CA VAL A 491 -19.98 -0.80 2.98
C VAL A 491 -18.60 -0.72 2.36
N ALA A 492 -18.02 -1.88 2.00
CA ALA A 492 -16.72 -1.92 1.31
C ALA A 492 -16.76 -1.19 -0.03
N VAL A 493 -17.86 -1.37 -0.78
CA VAL A 493 -18.05 -0.69 -2.07
C VAL A 493 -18.17 0.82 -1.90
N ILE A 494 -18.93 1.30 -0.92
CA ILE A 494 -19.05 2.74 -0.62
C ILE A 494 -17.69 3.33 -0.27
N MET A 495 -16.90 2.65 0.58
CA MET A 495 -15.56 3.09 0.95
C MET A 495 -14.62 3.13 -0.27
N ALA A 496 -14.61 2.07 -1.09
CA ALA A 496 -13.82 2.02 -2.30
C ALA A 496 -14.22 3.11 -3.32
N LEU A 497 -15.53 3.36 -3.50
CA LEU A 497 -16.05 4.41 -4.38
C LEU A 497 -15.70 5.82 -3.88
N LEU A 498 -15.71 6.05 -2.56
CA LEU A 498 -15.29 7.32 -1.98
C LEU A 498 -13.80 7.59 -2.27
N LEU A 499 -12.94 6.60 -2.02
CA LEU A 499 -11.51 6.70 -2.31
C LEU A 499 -11.24 6.86 -3.81
N LEU A 500 -11.93 6.10 -4.64
CA LEU A 500 -11.86 6.19 -6.10
C LEU A 500 -12.30 7.59 -6.58
N SER A 501 -13.35 8.16 -6.00
CA SER A 501 -13.82 9.50 -6.33
C SER A 501 -12.75 10.56 -6.02
N ILE A 502 -12.08 10.46 -4.87
CA ILE A 502 -10.96 11.33 -4.51
C ILE A 502 -9.84 11.21 -5.54
N MET A 503 -9.45 9.98 -5.92
CA MET A 503 -8.41 9.75 -6.94
C MET A 503 -8.79 10.32 -8.30
N ILE A 504 -10.04 10.12 -8.74
CA ILE A 504 -10.54 10.65 -10.03
C ILE A 504 -10.55 12.18 -10.02
N ILE A 505 -11.09 12.80 -8.96
CA ILE A 505 -11.14 14.27 -8.81
C ILE A 505 -9.73 14.84 -8.83
N TRP A 506 -8.81 14.24 -8.09
CA TRP A 506 -7.43 14.68 -8.04
C TRP A 506 -6.75 14.58 -9.41
N HIS A 507 -6.80 13.41 -10.02
CA HIS A 507 -6.18 13.15 -11.32
C HIS A 507 -6.74 14.03 -12.42
N ARG A 508 -8.08 14.09 -12.56
CA ARG A 508 -8.75 14.94 -13.55
C ARG A 508 -8.49 16.42 -13.31
N GLY A 509 -8.55 16.86 -12.05
CA GLY A 509 -8.24 18.24 -11.70
C GLY A 509 -6.80 18.62 -12.01
N THR A 510 -5.82 17.70 -11.81
CA THR A 510 -4.42 17.94 -12.21
C THR A 510 -4.27 18.03 -13.72
N GLN A 511 -4.97 17.18 -14.49
CA GLN A 511 -4.98 17.27 -15.96
C GLN A 511 -5.57 18.61 -16.44
N LEU A 512 -6.64 19.08 -15.81
CA LEU A 512 -7.26 20.37 -16.15
C LEU A 512 -6.31 21.54 -15.84
N GLU A 513 -5.67 21.52 -14.66
CA GLU A 513 -4.66 22.54 -14.32
C GLU A 513 -3.50 22.55 -15.32
N GLN A 514 -2.99 21.39 -15.71
CA GLN A 514 -1.92 21.30 -16.71
C GLN A 514 -2.37 21.79 -18.08
N LYS A 515 -3.61 21.51 -18.47
CA LYS A 515 -4.19 21.96 -19.75
C LYS A 515 -4.30 23.50 -19.83
N TYR A 516 -4.66 24.14 -18.72
CA TYR A 516 -4.85 25.59 -18.65
C TYR A 516 -3.64 26.34 -18.11
N SER A 517 -2.57 25.66 -17.69
CA SER A 517 -1.31 26.26 -17.28
C SER A 517 -0.49 26.64 -18.50
N VAL A 518 -0.20 27.92 -18.64
CA VAL A 518 0.69 28.43 -19.69
C VAL A 518 2.09 28.52 -19.13
N ARG A 519 3.06 27.92 -19.80
CA ARG A 519 4.48 27.99 -19.46
C ARG A 519 5.19 28.97 -20.37
N LEU A 520 6.03 29.82 -19.79
CA LEU A 520 6.82 30.84 -20.47
C LEU A 520 8.31 30.54 -20.25
N LYS A 521 9.16 30.89 -21.21
CA LYS A 521 10.61 30.78 -21.03
C LYS A 521 11.07 31.89 -20.11
N LEU A 522 11.76 31.54 -19.03
CA LEU A 522 12.23 32.52 -18.04
C LEU A 522 13.30 33.46 -18.63
N GLY A 523 14.12 32.97 -19.56
CA GLY A 523 15.12 33.76 -20.25
C GLY A 523 14.58 34.98 -21.00
N ASP A 524 13.33 34.90 -21.51
CA ASP A 524 12.69 36.00 -22.27
C ASP A 524 12.28 37.19 -21.36
N TYR A 525 12.27 37.00 -20.04
CA TYR A 525 11.83 37.99 -19.04
C TYR A 525 12.97 38.56 -18.18
N THR A 526 14.20 38.26 -18.52
CA THR A 526 15.39 38.74 -17.79
C THR A 526 15.42 40.27 -17.77
N GLU A 527 15.21 40.95 -18.90
CA GLU A 527 15.19 42.40 -18.99
C GLU A 527 14.07 43.04 -18.15
N ASN A 528 12.86 42.43 -18.16
CA ASN A 528 11.74 42.93 -17.35
C ASN A 528 12.04 42.85 -15.86
N LEU A 529 12.64 41.73 -15.41
CA LEU A 529 13.03 41.57 -14.01
C LEU A 529 14.21 42.47 -13.62
N ALA A 530 15.12 42.77 -14.56
CA ALA A 530 16.18 43.76 -14.37
C ALA A 530 15.62 45.17 -14.18
N ALA A 531 14.68 45.56 -15.05
CA ALA A 531 14.01 46.86 -14.94
C ALA A 531 13.27 47.01 -13.62
N LEU A 532 12.52 46.00 -13.19
CA LEU A 532 11.82 45.97 -11.91
C LEU A 532 12.80 46.06 -10.72
N ARG A 533 13.94 45.34 -10.79
CA ARG A 533 15.00 45.39 -9.76
C ARG A 533 15.58 46.80 -9.62
N GLY A 534 15.77 47.49 -10.74
CA GLY A 534 16.37 48.81 -10.83
C GLY A 534 15.43 49.96 -10.45
N ASP A 535 14.12 49.75 -10.42
CA ASP A 535 13.13 50.78 -10.15
C ASP A 535 13.11 51.24 -8.68
N ASN A 536 13.74 52.38 -8.42
CA ASN A 536 13.80 52.94 -7.06
C ASN A 536 12.50 53.62 -6.61
N ALA A 537 11.51 53.79 -7.49
CA ALA A 537 10.20 54.32 -7.11
C ALA A 537 9.38 53.28 -6.33
N LEU A 538 9.70 51.98 -6.50
CA LEU A 538 9.05 50.90 -5.80
C LEU A 538 9.85 50.51 -4.53
N PRO A 539 9.19 50.30 -3.39
CA PRO A 539 9.86 49.81 -2.19
C PRO A 539 10.39 48.38 -2.38
N GLU A 540 11.58 48.09 -1.86
CA GLU A 540 12.14 46.74 -1.87
C GLU A 540 11.33 45.85 -0.92
N LEU A 541 10.66 44.84 -1.46
CA LEU A 541 9.85 43.89 -0.68
C LEU A 541 10.73 42.97 0.19
N THR A 542 11.82 42.50 -0.38
CA THR A 542 12.80 41.61 0.27
C THR A 542 14.07 41.54 -0.58
N GLN A 543 15.18 41.08 0.03
CA GLN A 543 16.40 40.86 -0.72
C GLN A 543 16.27 39.57 -1.60
N ASN A 544 15.70 38.49 -1.04
CA ASN A 544 15.50 37.25 -1.75
C ASN A 544 14.00 36.90 -1.82
N LEU A 545 13.42 36.97 -2.99
CA LEU A 545 12.02 36.57 -3.25
C LEU A 545 12.01 35.18 -3.84
N VAL A 546 11.37 34.23 -3.15
CA VAL A 546 11.42 32.80 -3.48
C VAL A 546 10.05 32.31 -3.89
N TYR A 547 9.93 31.83 -5.11
CA TYR A 547 8.75 31.11 -5.62
C TYR A 547 9.00 29.62 -5.60
N ILE A 548 8.08 28.86 -4.99
CA ILE A 548 8.15 27.40 -4.95
C ILE A 548 7.15 26.84 -5.96
N GLY A 549 7.65 26.05 -6.91
CA GLY A 549 6.89 25.41 -7.96
C GLY A 549 7.19 23.93 -8.13
N SER A 550 6.37 23.22 -8.88
CA SER A 550 6.50 21.77 -9.13
C SER A 550 7.10 21.44 -10.50
N SER A 551 7.61 22.40 -11.25
CA SER A 551 8.14 22.15 -12.60
C SER A 551 9.52 21.55 -12.56
N ASP A 552 9.73 20.45 -13.30
CA ASP A 552 11.02 19.80 -13.51
C ASP A 552 11.91 20.50 -14.52
N ASP A 553 11.29 21.31 -15.38
CA ASP A 553 11.96 22.03 -16.44
C ASP A 553 12.69 23.25 -15.88
N MET A 554 13.97 23.35 -16.18
CA MET A 554 14.83 24.45 -15.70
C MET A 554 14.67 25.73 -16.53
N GLU A 555 14.18 25.64 -17.76
CA GLU A 555 14.07 26.77 -18.68
C GLU A 555 12.73 27.51 -18.57
N THR A 556 11.65 26.77 -18.21
CA THR A 556 10.30 27.35 -18.23
C THR A 556 9.72 27.57 -16.83
N ILE A 557 8.84 28.56 -16.74
CA ILE A 557 8.11 28.93 -15.53
C ILE A 557 6.62 29.08 -15.81
N ASP A 558 5.78 28.89 -14.78
CA ASP A 558 4.34 29.15 -14.88
C ASP A 558 4.08 30.66 -15.10
N ARG A 559 3.27 31.01 -16.09
CA ARG A 559 2.83 32.37 -16.37
C ARG A 559 2.31 33.08 -15.13
N ASN A 560 1.59 32.39 -14.27
CA ASN A 560 1.04 32.96 -13.04
C ASN A 560 2.13 33.47 -12.08
N THR A 561 3.32 32.87 -12.12
CA THR A 561 4.45 33.34 -11.32
C THR A 561 4.93 34.70 -11.82
N LEU A 562 5.13 34.84 -13.12
CA LEU A 562 5.50 36.13 -13.73
C LEU A 562 4.41 37.17 -13.56
N TYR A 563 3.14 36.79 -13.75
CA TYR A 563 1.99 37.65 -13.49
C TYR A 563 1.97 38.19 -12.05
N SER A 564 2.26 37.31 -11.06
CA SER A 564 2.35 37.73 -9.66
C SER A 564 3.49 38.72 -9.42
N ILE A 565 4.63 38.59 -10.14
CA ILE A 565 5.77 39.45 -9.97
C ILE A 565 5.61 40.78 -10.66
N LEU A 566 5.10 40.78 -11.91
CA LEU A 566 5.17 41.93 -12.81
C LEU A 566 3.84 42.71 -12.88
N ASP A 567 2.70 41.98 -12.95
CA ASP A 567 1.41 42.58 -13.34
C ASP A 567 0.47 42.81 -12.16
N LYS A 568 0.36 41.86 -11.22
CA LYS A 568 -0.61 41.95 -10.12
C LYS A 568 -0.22 43.04 -9.11
N ASP A 569 0.96 42.88 -8.53
CA ASP A 569 1.58 43.84 -7.62
C ASP A 569 3.08 43.75 -7.84
N PRO A 570 3.71 44.71 -8.54
CA PRO A 570 5.14 44.66 -8.83
C PRO A 570 5.98 44.41 -7.60
N LYS A 571 6.73 43.32 -7.55
CA LYS A 571 7.48 42.84 -6.38
C LYS A 571 8.96 43.03 -6.59
N ARG A 572 9.46 44.21 -6.18
CA ARG A 572 10.88 44.53 -6.27
C ARG A 572 11.68 43.70 -5.27
N ALA A 573 12.67 42.94 -5.76
CA ALA A 573 13.62 42.19 -4.96
C ALA A 573 15.03 42.29 -5.55
N ARG A 574 16.06 42.03 -4.75
CA ARG A 574 17.44 42.02 -5.25
C ARG A 574 17.75 40.74 -6.03
N ALA A 575 17.17 39.60 -5.60
CA ALA A 575 17.29 38.32 -6.27
C ALA A 575 15.96 37.59 -6.28
N TYR A 576 15.66 36.99 -7.44
CA TYR A 576 14.45 36.18 -7.72
C TYR A 576 14.83 34.70 -7.79
N TRP A 577 14.23 33.91 -6.93
CA TRP A 577 14.51 32.48 -6.81
C TRP A 577 13.28 31.66 -7.23
N PHE A 578 13.48 30.75 -8.18
CA PHE A 578 12.44 29.84 -8.62
C PHE A 578 12.85 28.42 -8.24
N LEU A 579 12.29 27.91 -7.16
CA LEU A 579 12.70 26.67 -6.52
C LEU A 579 11.74 25.52 -6.85
N SER A 580 12.29 24.37 -7.23
CA SER A 580 11.58 23.10 -7.28
C SER A 580 12.25 22.08 -6.35
N VAL A 581 11.44 21.27 -5.65
CA VAL A 581 11.91 20.25 -4.70
C VAL A 581 11.54 18.88 -5.23
N HIS A 582 12.55 18.01 -5.39
CA HIS A 582 12.41 16.63 -5.85
C HIS A 582 12.84 15.69 -4.74
N VAL A 583 11.98 14.69 -4.47
CA VAL A 583 12.31 13.62 -3.53
C VAL A 583 12.90 12.45 -4.31
N LEU A 584 14.19 12.16 -4.05
CA LEU A 584 14.90 11.04 -4.66
C LEU A 584 14.65 9.72 -3.93
N ASP A 585 14.83 8.62 -4.64
CA ASP A 585 14.75 7.26 -4.08
C ASP A 585 15.93 6.90 -3.16
N GLU A 586 17.01 7.66 -3.19
CA GLU A 586 18.15 7.52 -2.28
C GLU A 586 17.83 8.14 -0.92
N PRO A 587 18.09 7.45 0.22
CA PRO A 587 17.63 7.89 1.53
C PRO A 587 18.25 9.22 1.99
N ASN A 588 19.55 9.42 1.78
CA ASN A 588 20.31 10.54 2.34
C ASN A 588 20.90 11.48 1.28
N ALA A 589 20.47 11.37 0.02
CA ALA A 589 20.97 12.24 -1.04
C ALA A 589 20.57 13.69 -0.76
N MET A 590 21.52 14.60 -0.91
CA MET A 590 21.31 16.06 -0.81
C MET A 590 22.16 16.71 -1.88
N ASN A 591 21.55 17.16 -2.95
CA ASN A 591 22.22 17.92 -3.99
C ASN A 591 21.27 18.94 -4.61
N TYR A 592 21.84 19.95 -5.26
CA TYR A 592 21.08 20.96 -5.95
C TYR A 592 21.70 21.28 -7.31
N GLN A 593 20.88 21.80 -8.20
CA GLN A 593 21.27 22.32 -9.50
C GLN A 593 20.78 23.76 -9.58
N VAL A 594 21.60 24.66 -10.10
CA VAL A 594 21.30 26.08 -10.27
C VAL A 594 21.51 26.48 -11.72
N GLU A 595 20.55 27.27 -12.26
CA GLU A 595 20.66 27.93 -13.56
C GLU A 595 20.47 29.44 -13.32
N THR A 596 21.40 30.24 -13.77
CA THR A 596 21.46 31.70 -13.51
C THR A 596 21.02 32.55 -14.70
N PHE A 597 20.80 31.94 -15.87
CA PHE A 597 20.48 32.63 -17.13
C PHE A 597 21.47 33.76 -17.51
N GLY A 598 22.73 33.64 -17.07
CA GLY A 598 23.74 34.66 -17.26
C GLY A 598 23.54 35.92 -16.45
N THR A 599 22.75 35.89 -15.39
CA THR A 599 22.43 37.04 -14.52
C THR A 599 22.90 36.80 -13.07
N ASP A 600 23.05 37.88 -12.28
CA ASP A 600 23.37 37.83 -10.86
C ASP A 600 22.14 37.97 -9.93
N TYR A 601 20.94 37.89 -10.48
CA TYR A 601 19.68 38.14 -9.77
C TYR A 601 18.54 37.16 -10.07
N ILE A 602 18.70 36.27 -11.04
CA ILE A 602 17.72 35.22 -11.38
C ILE A 602 18.36 33.86 -11.11
N PHE A 603 17.73 33.06 -10.24
CA PHE A 603 18.20 31.73 -9.87
C PHE A 603 17.08 30.71 -9.99
N ARG A 604 17.23 29.78 -10.92
CA ARG A 604 16.38 28.60 -11.02
C ARG A 604 17.07 27.46 -10.29
N VAL A 605 16.45 27.00 -9.18
CA VAL A 605 17.06 25.98 -8.32
C VAL A 605 16.23 24.72 -8.32
N LYS A 606 16.87 23.59 -8.61
CA LYS A 606 16.32 22.26 -8.44
C LYS A 606 16.99 21.60 -7.24
N LEU A 607 16.23 21.44 -6.15
CA LEU A 607 16.69 20.83 -4.91
C LEU A 607 16.31 19.35 -4.92
N ASN A 608 17.29 18.47 -4.91
CA ASN A 608 17.11 17.02 -4.88
C ASN A 608 17.37 16.52 -3.46
N LEU A 609 16.35 16.04 -2.78
CA LEU A 609 16.41 15.55 -1.41
C LEU A 609 16.10 14.06 -1.37
N GLY A 610 16.93 13.30 -0.66
CA GLY A 610 16.64 11.91 -0.34
C GLY A 610 15.38 11.79 0.53
N PHE A 611 14.66 10.70 0.38
CA PHE A 611 13.35 10.51 1.03
C PHE A 611 13.39 10.59 2.57
N LYS A 612 14.56 10.43 3.18
CA LYS A 612 14.76 10.49 4.64
C LYS A 612 15.07 11.90 5.15
N ASN A 613 15.47 12.81 4.26
CA ASN A 613 15.80 14.17 4.65
C ASN A 613 14.53 14.98 4.88
N ASP A 614 14.44 15.66 6.04
CA ASP A 614 13.39 16.63 6.30
C ASP A 614 13.40 17.73 5.24
N GLN A 615 12.23 18.10 4.74
CA GLN A 615 12.11 19.14 3.74
C GLN A 615 12.20 20.54 4.39
N ARG A 616 13.36 20.88 4.90
CA ARG A 616 13.64 22.21 5.50
C ARG A 616 14.18 23.17 4.44
N VAL A 617 13.33 23.53 3.50
CA VAL A 617 13.70 24.32 2.31
C VAL A 617 14.37 25.65 2.70
N ASN A 618 13.92 26.32 3.76
CA ASN A 618 14.52 27.56 4.23
C ASN A 618 15.99 27.40 4.66
N ILE A 619 16.36 26.25 5.25
CA ILE A 619 17.73 25.97 5.70
C ILE A 619 18.61 25.68 4.49
N TYR A 620 18.15 24.81 3.59
CA TYR A 620 18.90 24.43 2.40
C TYR A 620 19.11 25.61 1.45
N LEU A 621 18.08 26.43 1.25
CA LEU A 621 18.22 27.62 0.41
C LEU A 621 19.20 28.64 1.00
N ARG A 622 19.24 28.81 2.33
CA ARG A 622 20.27 29.68 2.98
C ARG A 622 21.69 29.17 2.76
N GLN A 623 21.86 27.83 2.71
CA GLN A 623 23.15 27.22 2.40
C GLN A 623 23.50 27.47 0.93
N ILE A 624 22.58 27.22 -0.01
CA ILE A 624 22.78 27.48 -1.44
C ILE A 624 23.16 28.96 -1.69
N VAL A 625 22.43 29.89 -1.05
CA VAL A 625 22.76 31.32 -1.16
C VAL A 625 24.18 31.60 -0.65
N ARG A 626 24.63 30.96 0.41
CA ARG A 626 25.98 31.13 0.94
C ARG A 626 27.03 30.55 -0.04
N ASP A 627 26.77 29.39 -0.60
CA ASP A 627 27.66 28.79 -1.61
C ASP A 627 27.79 29.71 -2.84
N LEU A 628 26.68 30.34 -3.31
CA LEU A 628 26.70 31.24 -4.46
C LEU A 628 27.32 32.61 -4.14
N LEU A 629 27.30 33.06 -2.89
CA LEU A 629 28.06 34.22 -2.44
C LEU A 629 29.57 33.92 -2.43
N GLU A 630 29.96 32.73 -2.01
CA GLU A 630 31.38 32.31 -1.97
C GLU A 630 31.93 32.06 -3.38
N SER A 631 31.13 31.56 -4.33
CA SER A 631 31.52 31.43 -5.74
C SER A 631 31.54 32.75 -6.52
N GLY A 632 30.94 33.79 -5.98
CA GLY A 632 30.83 35.09 -6.65
C GLY A 632 29.71 35.19 -7.68
N GLU A 633 28.85 34.20 -7.78
CA GLU A 633 27.68 34.19 -8.68
C GLU A 633 26.54 35.08 -8.16
N LEU A 634 26.48 35.32 -6.85
CA LEU A 634 25.54 36.21 -6.21
C LEU A 634 26.29 37.36 -5.54
N PRO A 635 25.87 38.63 -5.77
CA PRO A 635 26.51 39.79 -5.09
C PRO A 635 26.18 39.79 -3.58
N PRO A 636 27.05 40.36 -2.73
CA PRO A 636 26.87 40.44 -1.29
C PRO A 636 25.54 41.07 -0.89
N GLN A 637 24.84 40.46 0.03
CA GLN A 637 23.52 40.89 0.51
C GLN A 637 23.62 41.38 1.98
N GLU A 638 24.23 42.53 2.23
CA GLU A 638 24.44 43.03 3.57
C GLU A 638 23.13 43.28 4.32
N ARG A 639 23.01 42.71 5.52
CA ARG A 639 21.99 43.05 6.53
C ARG A 639 22.62 43.97 7.57
N LYS A 640 22.37 45.28 7.45
CA LYS A 640 22.88 46.27 8.43
C LYS A 640 22.21 46.13 9.80
N TYR A 641 20.92 45.85 9.84
CA TYR A 641 20.11 45.78 11.06
C TYR A 641 19.75 44.34 11.40
N SER A 642 20.58 43.69 12.19
CA SER A 642 20.33 42.30 12.66
C SER A 642 20.75 42.18 14.12
N ILE A 643 19.90 41.59 14.94
CA ILE A 643 20.20 41.27 16.35
C ILE A 643 21.34 40.25 16.49
N TYR A 644 21.65 39.50 15.42
CA TYR A 644 22.71 38.49 15.38
C TYR A 644 24.02 39.00 14.75
N GLY A 645 24.15 40.34 14.57
CA GLY A 645 25.31 40.94 13.88
C GLY A 645 25.17 40.97 12.35
N PRO A 646 26.15 41.56 11.65
CA PRO A 646 26.12 41.67 10.20
C PRO A 646 26.14 40.28 9.56
N SER A 647 25.23 40.03 8.61
CA SER A 647 25.12 38.80 7.85
C SER A 647 25.25 39.10 6.37
N GLN A 648 26.02 38.28 5.66
CA GLN A 648 26.16 38.37 4.20
C GLN A 648 24.92 37.79 3.48
N VAL A 649 24.12 36.98 4.16
CA VAL A 649 22.89 36.38 3.61
C VAL A 649 21.69 37.27 3.93
N GLY A 650 20.99 37.69 2.89
CA GLY A 650 19.85 38.58 2.97
C GLY A 650 18.60 38.01 3.60
N SER A 651 17.53 38.82 3.66
CA SER A 651 16.19 38.38 4.07
C SER A 651 15.53 37.56 2.99
N PHE A 652 14.67 36.63 3.41
CA PHE A 652 13.87 35.77 2.49
C PHE A 652 12.39 36.04 2.69
N LYS A 653 11.66 36.11 1.59
CA LYS A 653 10.21 35.93 1.56
C LYS A 653 9.85 34.83 0.58
N PHE A 654 9.08 33.84 1.05
CA PHE A 654 8.58 32.76 0.24
C PHE A 654 7.19 33.11 -0.26
N LEU A 655 6.96 33.00 -1.54
CA LEU A 655 5.67 33.26 -2.15
C LEU A 655 5.07 31.96 -2.69
N MET A 656 3.87 31.66 -2.23
CA MET A 656 3.11 30.48 -2.64
C MET A 656 1.85 30.93 -3.37
N LEU A 657 1.69 30.46 -4.60
CA LEU A 657 0.51 30.76 -5.42
C LEU A 657 -0.57 29.70 -5.22
N HIS A 658 -1.71 30.11 -4.68
CA HIS A 658 -2.93 29.31 -4.70
C HIS A 658 -3.72 29.63 -5.95
N ARG A 659 -3.98 28.62 -6.78
CA ARG A 659 -4.80 28.78 -7.97
C ARG A 659 -6.27 28.85 -7.57
N ALA A 660 -7.00 29.81 -8.13
CA ALA A 660 -8.44 29.97 -7.98
C ALA A 660 -9.12 29.93 -9.34
N VAL A 661 -10.30 29.32 -9.41
CA VAL A 661 -11.13 29.36 -10.61
C VAL A 661 -11.77 30.75 -10.70
N PRO A 662 -11.59 31.51 -11.80
CA PRO A 662 -12.24 32.81 -11.97
C PRO A 662 -13.76 32.66 -12.00
N LEU A 663 -14.49 33.65 -11.44
CA LEU A 663 -15.96 33.66 -11.39
C LEU A 663 -16.60 33.70 -12.77
N MET A 664 -15.90 34.26 -13.79
CA MET A 664 -16.32 34.29 -15.18
C MET A 664 -15.43 33.39 -16.05
N SER A 665 -15.39 32.09 -15.74
CA SER A 665 -14.64 31.14 -16.53
C SER A 665 -15.53 30.48 -17.58
N GLU A 666 -15.04 30.34 -18.78
CA GLU A 666 -15.68 29.55 -19.86
C GLU A 666 -15.54 28.04 -19.64
N LEU A 667 -15.23 27.61 -18.41
CA LEU A 667 -15.16 26.21 -18.05
C LEU A 667 -16.53 25.56 -18.14
N SER A 668 -16.54 24.31 -18.59
CA SER A 668 -17.71 23.45 -18.41
C SER A 668 -18.05 23.36 -16.93
N ARG A 669 -19.34 23.34 -16.55
CA ARG A 669 -19.77 23.18 -15.14
C ARG A 669 -19.15 21.96 -14.47
N THR A 670 -18.94 20.88 -15.22
CA THR A 670 -18.29 19.67 -14.72
C THR A 670 -16.82 19.91 -14.37
N ASP A 671 -16.08 20.63 -15.20
CA ASP A 671 -14.66 20.94 -14.97
C ASP A 671 -14.49 21.91 -13.79
N GLU A 672 -15.40 22.87 -13.66
CA GLU A 672 -15.44 23.79 -12.52
C GLU A 672 -15.69 23.05 -11.19
N ILE A 673 -16.66 22.13 -11.15
CA ILE A 673 -16.92 21.30 -9.98
C ILE A 673 -15.69 20.46 -9.62
N ILE A 674 -15.05 19.81 -10.60
CA ILE A 674 -13.87 18.98 -10.39
C ILE A 674 -12.72 19.82 -9.79
N LEU A 675 -12.45 21.01 -10.33
CA LEU A 675 -11.41 21.90 -9.82
C LEU A 675 -11.72 22.39 -8.41
N ASN A 676 -12.97 22.80 -8.15
CA ASN A 676 -13.38 23.25 -6.81
C ASN A 676 -13.29 22.12 -5.78
N CYS A 677 -13.71 20.90 -6.14
CA CYS A 677 -13.54 19.72 -5.29
C CYS A 677 -12.05 19.41 -5.07
N LYS A 678 -11.20 19.47 -6.11
CA LYS A 678 -9.75 19.29 -5.96
C LYS A 678 -9.17 20.31 -4.99
N TYR A 679 -9.54 21.58 -5.08
CA TYR A 679 -9.05 22.61 -4.17
C TYR A 679 -9.59 22.43 -2.74
N ALA A 680 -10.81 21.91 -2.57
CA ALA A 680 -11.34 21.55 -1.27
C ALA A 680 -10.54 20.39 -0.64
N VAL A 681 -10.28 19.34 -1.42
CA VAL A 681 -9.45 18.20 -0.99
C VAL A 681 -8.02 18.66 -0.66
N HIS A 682 -7.43 19.53 -1.48
CA HIS A 682 -6.10 20.09 -1.23
C HIS A 682 -6.03 20.86 0.09
N ARG A 683 -7.04 21.68 0.40
CA ARG A 683 -7.12 22.41 1.68
C ARG A 683 -7.28 21.46 2.88
N ALA A 684 -8.04 20.38 2.71
CA ALA A 684 -8.22 19.37 3.77
C ALA A 684 -6.98 18.49 3.99
N ALA A 685 -6.14 18.31 2.96
CA ALA A 685 -4.94 17.48 3.01
C ALA A 685 -3.80 18.05 3.88
N GLY A 686 -3.85 19.36 4.22
CA GLY A 686 -2.85 20.03 5.06
C GLY A 686 -2.19 21.22 4.38
N SER A 687 -1.41 21.96 5.16
CA SER A 687 -0.70 23.15 4.67
C SER A 687 0.55 22.77 3.89
N VAL A 688 0.64 23.18 2.65
CA VAL A 688 1.84 23.06 1.79
C VAL A 688 3.05 23.75 2.42
N ILE A 689 2.81 24.79 3.22
CA ILE A 689 3.84 25.50 3.99
C ILE A 689 4.55 24.55 4.96
N GLN A 690 3.76 23.72 5.67
CA GLN A 690 4.31 22.71 6.59
C GLN A 690 5.06 21.59 5.84
N TRP A 691 4.59 21.24 4.64
CA TRP A 691 5.26 20.23 3.83
C TRP A 691 6.68 20.65 3.43
N TYR A 692 6.88 21.94 3.06
CA TYR A 692 8.21 22.50 2.75
C TYR A 692 9.02 22.89 3.98
N GLY A 693 8.50 22.71 5.20
CA GLY A 693 9.17 23.09 6.44
C GLY A 693 9.44 24.61 6.54
N LEU A 694 8.54 25.43 5.98
CA LEU A 694 8.67 26.88 5.98
C LEU A 694 8.08 27.49 7.25
N ASP A 695 8.71 28.60 7.69
CA ASP A 695 8.16 29.42 8.76
C ASP A 695 7.04 30.32 8.20
N THR A 696 5.88 30.26 8.82
CA THR A 696 4.69 31.03 8.42
C THR A 696 4.92 32.54 8.41
N SER A 697 5.83 33.05 9.24
CA SER A 697 6.18 34.48 9.29
C SER A 697 6.90 34.99 8.04
N SER A 698 7.53 34.09 7.30
CA SER A 698 8.29 34.39 6.06
C SER A 698 7.54 34.07 4.78
N VAL A 699 6.31 33.54 4.88
CA VAL A 699 5.52 33.08 3.71
C VAL A 699 4.39 34.06 3.40
N ILE A 700 4.31 34.45 2.14
CA ILE A 700 3.18 35.18 1.55
C ILE A 700 2.37 34.18 0.74
N VAL A 701 1.10 34.02 1.07
CA VAL A 701 0.16 33.20 0.27
C VAL A 701 -0.66 34.12 -0.61
N GLU A 702 -0.54 33.95 -1.90
CA GLU A 702 -1.22 34.77 -2.90
C GLU A 702 -2.16 33.93 -3.77
N GLN A 703 -3.36 34.46 -4.06
CA GLN A 703 -4.26 33.82 -5.01
C GLN A 703 -3.95 34.30 -6.43
N ALA A 704 -3.72 33.36 -7.33
CA ALA A 704 -3.58 33.60 -8.76
C ALA A 704 -4.76 32.97 -9.50
N PRO A 705 -5.43 33.67 -10.43
CA PRO A 705 -6.49 33.09 -11.21
C PRO A 705 -5.92 32.03 -12.15
N LEU A 706 -6.64 30.92 -12.35
CA LEU A 706 -6.35 30.00 -13.42
C LEU A 706 -6.66 30.74 -14.73
N VAL A 707 -5.65 31.17 -15.47
CA VAL A 707 -5.83 31.95 -16.69
C VAL A 707 -6.38 31.03 -17.78
N ILE A 708 -7.64 31.22 -18.12
CA ILE A 708 -8.30 30.56 -19.24
C ILE A 708 -8.25 31.56 -20.40
N PRO A 709 -7.70 31.18 -21.56
CA PRO A 709 -7.82 32.03 -22.74
C PRO A 709 -9.31 32.26 -23.06
N SER A 710 -9.80 33.49 -22.95
CA SER A 710 -11.14 33.78 -23.40
C SER A 710 -11.17 33.71 -24.94
N ALA A 711 -12.12 32.96 -25.48
CA ALA A 711 -12.33 32.90 -26.94
C ALA A 711 -12.93 34.20 -27.48
N HIS A 712 -13.30 35.13 -26.61
CA HIS A 712 -13.98 36.35 -26.94
C HIS A 712 -13.19 37.61 -26.57
N GLU A 713 -12.03 37.84 -27.21
CA GLU A 713 -11.38 39.16 -27.24
C GLU A 713 -12.21 40.24 -27.97
N ASN A 714 -13.36 39.89 -28.54
CA ASN A 714 -14.28 40.79 -29.24
C ASN A 714 -15.51 41.21 -28.40
N GLU A 715 -15.35 41.37 -27.10
CA GLU A 715 -16.48 41.78 -26.27
C GLU A 715 -16.86 43.25 -26.48
N LYS A 716 -18.18 43.45 -26.46
CA LYS A 716 -18.86 44.74 -26.57
C LYS A 716 -18.24 45.75 -25.59
N ARG A 717 -17.63 46.81 -26.11
CA ARG A 717 -17.12 47.90 -25.29
C ARG A 717 -18.27 48.56 -24.52
N ILE A 718 -18.12 48.65 -23.22
CA ILE A 718 -18.98 49.46 -22.35
C ILE A 718 -18.87 50.93 -22.85
N GLN A 719 -19.99 51.49 -23.22
CA GLN A 719 -20.06 52.91 -23.66
C GLN A 719 -20.28 53.79 -22.42
N ARG A 720 -19.56 54.92 -22.34
CA ARG A 720 -19.81 55.93 -21.33
C ARG A 720 -21.20 56.52 -21.56
N ALA A 721 -22.10 56.41 -20.58
CA ALA A 721 -23.35 57.18 -20.63
C ALA A 721 -23.05 58.69 -20.61
N LYS A 722 -23.66 59.42 -21.53
CA LYS A 722 -23.53 60.86 -21.56
C LYS A 722 -24.30 61.53 -20.43
#